data_f98ca694207c6c0263aa1e62b7f91290
#
_entry.id   f98ca694207c6c0263aa1e62b7f91290
#
_cell.length_a   1.000
_cell.length_b   1.000
_cell.length_c   1.000
_cell.angle_alpha   90.00
_cell.angle_beta   90.00
_cell.angle_gamma   90.00
#
_symmetry.space_group_name_H-M   'P 1'
#
loop_
_entity.id
_entity.type
_entity.pdbx_description
1 polymer ?
#
loop_
_entity_poly.entity_id
_entity_poly.type
_entity_poly.pdbx_seq_one_letter_code
_entity_poly.pdbx_strand_id
1 'polypeptide(L)'
;MCHCPNLVRALLSLLSSSPLDPAPSCPHMSPTVSSVLGGNVALLSEQVRDGWVDGEAGRVHIPPSLSLANSFHATTPPHSLSTPRILRSSRPCSTRARSTSSGTGRPKVGRERRERRGNTHTIGARPSLSLSPPAPFPPEPGTADPDKRRLLAQLASLDAAYSGGGLPGYCANAARLLADSRVGANPFTGLVPRVPDGEALEFGTPAYRTAEDAGALAAGKAGFVLVAGGLGERLGYSGIKLALPADTARGACYLQTYVESILALQDAARARARKGDGGADPLSITLPLAIMTSADTHARTEALLKEHDHFGAAPGQVTLMRQERVACLADGNGSLALDPTDRWNLLTKPHGHGDVHALMHSTGTAAAWAEAGTEWVCFFQDTNGLVFRGLIPALGVSVARGFDLNSLAVPRRAGEAIGGLARLEPAGEEGGSNGGGGGNRGGLTINVEYNVLDPLLRATVSPSGDADDPDTGYSPFPGNINQLVVRLPAYLQALESSQGVVGEFVNPKYADDARTAFKAPTRLECLMQDLPHALPDGSLVGCTTITPVWAAYSPVKTAAADAAAKAAAGAPTHSATAAEADAYRVAAAALRAIGVTVGEDQPATFNGVPTDWPPALAWSPRWALTLSDLAARVPAPASVSIAAGSAFVVQRGHPGLVIGGLNLDGALVVDVPCPPGARLTIGSAATPATVHNKGWVRRALSADKPATEELFMRGFKYCKGETLKLEYEVGGAFVWPEAEEEGELEGAADKKKARVATVL
;
A
#
# COMPACT_ATOMS: atom_id res chain seq x y z
N MET A 1 -22.07 13.35 -25.68
CA MET A 1 -23.10 12.27 -25.75
C MET A 1 -22.36 10.98 -25.94
N CYS A 2 -22.22 10.20 -24.87
CA CYS A 2 -21.45 8.96 -24.91
C CYS A 2 -22.35 7.81 -25.33
N HIS A 3 -22.06 7.25 -26.50
CA HIS A 3 -22.64 5.98 -26.91
C HIS A 3 -21.95 4.87 -26.13
N CYS A 4 -22.70 4.12 -25.34
CA CYS A 4 -22.32 2.80 -24.90
C CYS A 4 -23.09 1.76 -25.75
N PRO A 5 -22.69 1.54 -27.01
CA PRO A 5 -23.48 0.77 -27.97
C PRO A 5 -23.68 -0.69 -27.56
N ASN A 6 -22.80 -1.23 -26.75
CA ASN A 6 -22.87 -2.63 -26.33
C ASN A 6 -23.84 -2.85 -25.15
N LEU A 7 -23.96 -1.91 -24.23
CA LEU A 7 -24.95 -1.98 -23.16
C LEU A 7 -26.35 -1.82 -23.74
N VAL A 8 -26.51 -0.85 -24.63
CA VAL A 8 -27.79 -0.59 -25.34
C VAL A 8 -28.14 -1.78 -26.25
N ARG A 9 -27.20 -2.35 -26.98
CA ARG A 9 -27.43 -3.57 -27.79
C ARG A 9 -27.77 -4.79 -26.94
N ALA A 10 -27.10 -5.01 -25.82
CA ALA A 10 -27.43 -6.10 -24.91
C ALA A 10 -28.84 -5.93 -24.31
N LEU A 11 -29.20 -4.71 -23.91
CA LEU A 11 -30.54 -4.39 -23.39
C LEU A 11 -31.63 -4.45 -24.47
N LEU A 12 -31.36 -3.97 -25.68
CA LEU A 12 -32.33 -4.02 -26.80
C LEU A 12 -32.55 -5.45 -27.30
N SER A 13 -31.51 -6.31 -27.35
CA SER A 13 -31.70 -7.71 -27.71
C SER A 13 -32.49 -8.49 -26.66
N LEU A 14 -32.44 -8.06 -25.38
CA LEU A 14 -33.20 -8.62 -24.28
C LEU A 14 -34.67 -8.20 -24.26
N LEU A 15 -34.96 -6.96 -24.75
CA LEU A 15 -36.31 -6.39 -24.78
C LEU A 15 -37.11 -6.82 -26.02
N SER A 16 -36.45 -7.28 -27.10
CA SER A 16 -37.11 -7.68 -28.35
C SER A 16 -37.62 -9.13 -28.40
N SER A 17 -37.38 -9.93 -27.35
CA SER A 17 -37.79 -11.33 -27.30
C SER A 17 -38.84 -11.58 -26.20
N SER A 18 -40.12 -11.53 -26.54
CA SER A 18 -41.33 -11.98 -25.84
C SER A 18 -41.62 -11.47 -24.41
N PRO A 19 -42.90 -11.31 -24.01
CA PRO A 19 -43.26 -10.76 -22.69
C PRO A 19 -42.77 -11.67 -21.57
N LEU A 20 -42.15 -11.05 -20.58
CA LEU A 20 -41.72 -11.72 -19.33
C LEU A 20 -42.98 -12.09 -18.52
N ASP A 21 -43.22 -13.37 -18.31
CA ASP A 21 -44.11 -13.81 -17.26
C ASP A 21 -43.61 -13.38 -15.88
N PRO A 22 -44.51 -12.94 -14.98
CA PRO A 22 -44.09 -12.50 -13.65
C PRO A 22 -43.44 -13.69 -12.90
N ALA A 23 -42.23 -13.45 -12.40
CA ALA A 23 -41.49 -14.45 -11.64
C ALA A 23 -42.27 -14.91 -10.39
N PRO A 24 -42.24 -16.19 -10.04
CA PRO A 24 -42.83 -16.69 -8.81
C PRO A 24 -42.12 -16.02 -7.62
N SER A 25 -42.89 -15.49 -6.69
CA SER A 25 -42.45 -14.81 -5.47
C SER A 25 -41.54 -15.72 -4.64
N CYS A 26 -40.28 -15.37 -4.52
CA CYS A 26 -39.36 -16.02 -3.60
C CYS A 26 -39.51 -15.37 -2.20
N PRO A 27 -39.77 -16.12 -1.13
CA PRO A 27 -40.20 -15.56 0.16
C PRO A 27 -39.13 -14.85 1.00
N HIS A 28 -37.91 -14.63 0.48
CA HIS A 28 -36.80 -14.08 1.24
C HIS A 28 -36.13 -12.82 0.60
N MET A 29 -36.78 -12.17 -0.34
CA MET A 29 -36.26 -10.88 -0.85
C MET A 29 -37.02 -9.72 -0.20
N SER A 30 -36.29 -8.73 0.31
CA SER A 30 -36.88 -7.54 0.88
C SER A 30 -37.61 -6.71 -0.20
N PRO A 31 -38.70 -6.01 0.13
CA PRO A 31 -39.50 -5.23 -0.84
C PRO A 31 -38.73 -4.14 -1.60
N THR A 32 -37.60 -3.68 -1.06
CA THR A 32 -36.78 -2.61 -1.63
C THR A 32 -36.04 -3.04 -2.91
N VAL A 33 -35.65 -4.28 -3.03
CA VAL A 33 -34.90 -4.75 -4.22
C VAL A 33 -35.81 -4.90 -5.44
N SER A 34 -37.07 -5.29 -5.21
CA SER A 34 -38.05 -5.42 -6.31
C SER A 34 -38.48 -4.09 -6.91
N SER A 35 -38.52 -3.02 -6.11
CA SER A 35 -38.90 -1.67 -6.59
C SER A 35 -37.79 -0.96 -7.35
N VAL A 36 -36.52 -1.21 -6.98
CA VAL A 36 -35.35 -0.64 -7.67
C VAL A 36 -35.09 -1.32 -9.01
N LEU A 37 -35.30 -2.64 -9.09
CA LEU A 37 -35.19 -3.36 -10.38
C LEU A 37 -36.29 -2.97 -11.38
N GLY A 38 -37.53 -2.73 -10.88
CA GLY A 38 -38.63 -2.28 -11.72
C GLY A 38 -38.50 -0.83 -12.19
N GLY A 39 -37.99 0.08 -11.36
CA GLY A 39 -37.87 1.51 -11.65
C GLY A 39 -36.78 1.82 -12.69
N ASN A 40 -35.59 1.27 -12.53
CA ASN A 40 -34.47 1.58 -13.43
C ASN A 40 -34.59 0.93 -14.81
N VAL A 41 -35.20 -0.24 -14.90
CA VAL A 41 -35.47 -0.88 -16.21
C VAL A 41 -36.63 -0.17 -16.93
N ALA A 42 -37.63 0.34 -16.21
CA ALA A 42 -38.72 1.14 -16.81
C ALA A 42 -38.25 2.49 -17.32
N LEU A 43 -37.41 3.22 -16.58
CA LEU A 43 -36.82 4.50 -17.00
C LEU A 43 -35.95 4.36 -18.26
N LEU A 44 -35.14 3.30 -18.36
CA LEU A 44 -34.35 3.01 -19.56
C LEU A 44 -35.22 2.60 -20.76
N SER A 45 -36.36 1.91 -20.52
CA SER A 45 -37.28 1.54 -21.58
C SER A 45 -38.11 2.72 -22.12
N GLU A 46 -38.48 3.70 -21.29
CA GLU A 46 -39.17 4.91 -21.68
C GLU A 46 -38.22 5.87 -22.46
N GLN A 47 -37.01 6.08 -21.99
CA GLN A 47 -36.01 6.91 -22.69
C GLN A 47 -35.62 6.36 -24.07
N VAL A 48 -35.72 5.04 -24.26
CA VAL A 48 -35.47 4.39 -25.55
C VAL A 48 -36.69 4.45 -26.49
N ARG A 49 -37.93 4.46 -25.95
CA ARG A 49 -39.16 4.57 -26.75
C ARG A 49 -39.38 5.96 -27.37
N ASP A 50 -39.10 7.03 -26.61
CA ASP A 50 -39.32 8.40 -27.07
C ASP A 50 -38.30 8.94 -28.09
N GLY A 51 -37.20 8.19 -28.30
CA GLY A 51 -36.16 8.52 -29.28
C GLY A 51 -36.28 7.86 -30.66
N TRP A 52 -37.37 7.08 -30.92
CA TRP A 52 -37.45 6.22 -32.13
C TRP A 52 -38.61 6.54 -33.07
N VAL A 53 -39.15 7.75 -33.04
CA VAL A 53 -40.12 8.17 -34.04
C VAL A 53 -39.47 9.25 -34.92
N ASP A 54 -39.30 8.89 -36.19
CA ASP A 54 -38.96 9.65 -37.38
C ASP A 54 -37.47 9.73 -37.79
N GLY A 55 -37.21 9.12 -38.95
CA GLY A 55 -36.25 9.56 -39.96
C GLY A 55 -35.15 8.56 -40.31
N GLU A 56 -35.14 8.20 -41.54
CA GLU A 56 -34.00 7.52 -42.25
C GLU A 56 -32.69 8.24 -41.99
N ALA A 57 -31.68 7.44 -41.61
CA ALA A 57 -30.29 7.78 -41.40
C ALA A 57 -29.87 8.12 -39.95
N GLY A 58 -29.71 7.14 -39.13
CA GLY A 58 -28.66 6.96 -38.11
C GLY A 58 -28.25 8.10 -37.18
N ARG A 59 -29.10 9.13 -36.93
CA ARG A 59 -28.83 10.20 -35.96
C ARG A 59 -30.01 10.41 -35.03
N VAL A 60 -29.79 10.17 -33.77
CA VAL A 60 -30.72 10.47 -32.68
C VAL A 60 -30.54 11.94 -32.30
N HIS A 61 -31.61 12.76 -32.50
CA HIS A 61 -31.67 14.12 -31.97
C HIS A 61 -32.33 14.11 -30.59
N ILE A 62 -31.67 14.72 -29.61
CA ILE A 62 -32.21 14.98 -28.27
C ILE A 62 -32.49 16.47 -28.19
N PRO A 63 -33.70 16.92 -27.78
CA PRO A 63 -34.01 18.33 -27.65
C PRO A 63 -33.27 19.01 -26.48
N PRO A 64 -32.91 20.29 -26.60
CA PRO A 64 -32.13 21.03 -25.62
C PRO A 64 -33.01 21.64 -24.52
N SER A 65 -33.41 20.89 -23.54
CA SER A 65 -34.12 21.43 -22.39
C SER A 65 -33.75 20.72 -21.11
N LEU A 66 -32.51 20.94 -20.68
CA LEU A 66 -32.09 20.82 -19.28
C LEU A 66 -30.69 21.45 -19.17
N SER A 67 -30.64 22.78 -19.34
CA SER A 67 -29.49 23.57 -18.89
C SER A 67 -29.94 24.36 -17.67
N LEU A 68 -29.46 23.96 -16.50
CA LEU A 68 -29.47 24.82 -15.34
C LEU A 68 -28.36 25.85 -15.54
N ALA A 69 -28.83 27.10 -15.78
CA ALA A 69 -27.99 28.27 -15.86
C ALA A 69 -27.39 28.60 -14.48
N ASN A 70 -26.10 28.75 -14.43
CA ASN A 70 -25.45 29.65 -13.48
C ASN A 70 -24.65 30.68 -14.25
N SER A 71 -25.19 31.89 -14.21
CA SER A 71 -24.66 33.12 -14.75
C SER A 71 -23.40 33.56 -14.01
N PHE A 72 -22.32 33.77 -14.73
CA PHE A 72 -21.32 34.78 -14.35
C PHE A 72 -20.99 35.68 -15.52
N HIS A 73 -21.15 36.98 -15.28
CA HIS A 73 -20.94 38.07 -16.19
C HIS A 73 -19.52 38.15 -16.71
N ALA A 74 -19.41 38.19 -18.01
CA ALA A 74 -18.21 38.67 -18.72
C ALA A 74 -18.34 40.18 -18.99
N THR A 75 -17.34 40.96 -18.62
CA THR A 75 -17.09 42.29 -19.16
C THR A 75 -15.69 42.33 -19.76
N THR A 76 -15.62 42.39 -21.05
CA THR A 76 -14.49 42.96 -21.83
C THR A 76 -14.84 44.42 -22.17
N PRO A 77 -13.88 45.35 -22.49
CA PRO A 77 -13.00 45.31 -23.64
C PRO A 77 -11.69 46.14 -23.49
N PRO A 78 -11.08 46.62 -24.62
CA PRO A 78 -9.81 46.16 -25.18
C PRO A 78 -8.77 47.31 -25.25
N HIS A 79 -7.49 46.98 -25.51
CA HIS A 79 -6.48 47.83 -26.27
C HIS A 79 -5.14 47.08 -26.28
N SER A 80 -4.68 46.63 -27.41
CA SER A 80 -3.90 47.14 -28.53
C SER A 80 -2.41 47.43 -28.23
N LEU A 81 -1.58 46.82 -29.07
CA LEU A 81 -0.25 47.22 -29.57
C LEU A 81 0.95 47.11 -28.60
N SER A 82 1.99 46.34 -28.88
CA SER A 82 2.94 46.48 -29.97
C SER A 82 4.14 45.54 -29.78
N THR A 83 4.56 44.90 -30.83
CA THR A 83 5.88 44.26 -31.02
C THR A 83 6.99 45.27 -31.08
N PRO A 84 8.23 44.92 -30.74
CA PRO A 84 9.29 44.95 -31.77
C PRO A 84 10.27 43.78 -31.78
N ARG A 85 10.56 43.44 -32.93
CA ARG A 85 11.57 42.79 -33.73
C ARG A 85 13.03 42.86 -33.22
N ILE A 86 13.70 41.68 -33.39
CA ILE A 86 15.02 41.40 -34.01
C ILE A 86 16.29 41.87 -33.28
N LEU A 87 17.22 40.93 -33.05
CA LEU A 87 18.51 40.92 -33.77
C LEU A 87 19.25 39.57 -33.60
N ARG A 88 19.69 39.05 -34.74
CA ARG A 88 20.63 37.91 -34.94
C ARG A 88 22.05 38.36 -34.75
N SER A 89 22.94 37.45 -34.30
CA SER A 89 24.32 37.29 -34.80
C SER A 89 24.83 35.94 -34.32
N SER A 90 25.00 34.91 -35.11
CA SER A 90 26.06 34.52 -36.07
C SER A 90 27.43 34.25 -35.42
N ARG A 91 27.69 32.95 -35.21
CA ARG A 91 28.88 32.09 -35.58
C ARG A 91 30.30 32.65 -35.44
N PRO A 92 31.39 31.81 -35.64
CA PRO A 92 31.70 30.42 -35.31
C PRO A 92 33.20 30.22 -34.90
N CYS A 93 33.65 28.94 -34.99
CA CYS A 93 35.06 28.45 -35.15
C CYS A 93 35.80 28.07 -33.85
N SER A 94 36.61 27.07 -33.77
CA SER A 94 37.09 25.98 -34.66
C SER A 94 38.09 25.12 -33.87
N THR A 95 38.05 23.81 -34.13
CA THR A 95 39.17 22.87 -34.30
C THR A 95 40.33 22.81 -33.29
N ARG A 96 40.66 21.62 -32.80
CA ARG A 96 41.74 20.79 -33.34
C ARG A 96 41.94 19.48 -32.57
N ALA A 97 42.11 18.44 -33.34
CA ALA A 97 42.50 17.09 -33.02
C ALA A 97 44.00 16.95 -32.65
N ARG A 98 44.34 15.82 -31.99
CA ARG A 98 45.48 14.92 -32.22
C ARG A 98 45.31 13.72 -31.26
N SER A 99 45.04 12.48 -31.68
CA SER A 99 45.85 11.43 -32.33
C SER A 99 47.14 11.05 -31.61
N THR A 100 47.18 9.79 -31.15
CA THR A 100 48.24 8.74 -31.29
C THR A 100 47.73 7.52 -30.59
N SER A 101 47.41 6.44 -31.22
CA SER A 101 48.18 5.37 -31.90
C SER A 101 48.86 4.40 -30.94
N SER A 102 48.55 3.18 -31.05
CA SER A 102 49.21 1.87 -31.28
C SER A 102 48.89 0.91 -30.14
N GLY A 103 48.66 -0.35 -30.33
CA GLY A 103 48.80 -1.23 -31.47
C GLY A 103 48.57 -2.67 -31.06
N THR A 104 48.10 -3.42 -31.97
CA THR A 104 48.40 -4.83 -32.29
C THR A 104 48.01 -5.97 -31.35
N GLY A 105 47.32 -6.91 -31.94
CA GLY A 105 47.30 -8.30 -31.53
C GLY A 105 46.10 -9.14 -31.95
N ARG A 106 46.00 -9.50 -33.24
CA ARG A 106 45.23 -10.66 -33.69
C ARG A 106 46.14 -11.89 -33.74
N PRO A 107 45.62 -13.10 -33.53
CA PRO A 107 45.68 -14.02 -34.65
C PRO A 107 44.37 -14.77 -34.94
N LYS A 108 44.23 -15.04 -36.18
CA LYS A 108 43.60 -15.90 -37.11
C LYS A 108 43.53 -17.39 -36.67
N VAL A 109 42.48 -18.03 -37.15
CA VAL A 109 42.24 -19.03 -38.23
C VAL A 109 41.59 -20.32 -37.72
N GLY A 110 40.55 -20.75 -38.46
CA GLY A 110 39.97 -22.08 -38.42
C GLY A 110 38.74 -22.16 -39.30
N ARG A 111 38.96 -22.24 -40.64
CA ARG A 111 37.93 -22.59 -41.63
C ARG A 111 37.88 -24.10 -41.72
N GLU A 112 36.70 -24.72 -41.60
CA GLU A 112 36.42 -25.99 -42.29
C GLU A 112 35.10 -25.88 -43.04
N ARG A 113 35.25 -26.09 -44.33
CA ARG A 113 34.20 -26.27 -45.34
C ARG A 113 33.70 -27.71 -45.29
N ARG A 114 32.40 -27.91 -45.30
CA ARG A 114 31.83 -29.08 -45.99
C ARG A 114 30.58 -28.71 -46.78
N GLU A 115 30.62 -29.19 -47.98
CA GLU A 115 29.73 -28.91 -49.08
C GLU A 115 28.38 -29.66 -49.03
N ARG A 116 27.37 -28.99 -49.62
CA ARG A 116 26.30 -29.44 -50.50
C ARG A 116 25.29 -30.49 -50.03
N ARG A 117 24.04 -30.08 -49.97
CA ARG A 117 23.03 -30.50 -50.96
C ARG A 117 21.85 -29.53 -50.91
N GLY A 118 21.50 -29.04 -52.09
CA GLY A 118 20.37 -28.14 -52.27
C GLY A 118 19.03 -28.86 -52.16
N ASN A 119 18.07 -28.15 -51.67
CA ASN A 119 16.67 -28.34 -51.99
C ASN A 119 16.01 -26.95 -52.01
N THR A 120 15.68 -26.55 -53.22
CA THR A 120 14.83 -25.41 -53.50
C THR A 120 13.43 -25.69 -52.99
N HIS A 121 13.02 -25.04 -51.90
CA HIS A 121 11.60 -24.89 -51.63
C HIS A 121 11.24 -23.41 -51.71
N THR A 122 10.38 -23.16 -52.66
CA THR A 122 9.62 -21.96 -52.95
C THR A 122 9.12 -21.30 -51.67
N ILE A 123 9.46 -20.02 -51.49
CA ILE A 123 8.91 -19.17 -50.43
C ILE A 123 7.45 -18.91 -50.78
N GLY A 124 6.56 -19.68 -50.17
CA GLY A 124 5.13 -19.42 -50.17
C GLY A 124 4.86 -18.20 -49.26
N ALA A 125 4.20 -17.21 -49.83
CA ALA A 125 3.70 -16.04 -49.14
C ALA A 125 2.93 -16.45 -47.86
N ARG A 126 3.29 -15.90 -46.72
CA ARG A 126 2.49 -16.00 -45.49
C ARG A 126 1.13 -15.38 -45.75
N PRO A 127 0.02 -16.07 -45.47
CA PRO A 127 -1.28 -15.42 -45.49
C PRO A 127 -1.32 -14.41 -44.38
N SER A 128 -1.59 -13.16 -44.71
CA SER A 128 -2.01 -12.12 -43.78
C SER A 128 -3.30 -12.59 -43.12
N LEU A 129 -3.23 -12.98 -41.86
CA LEU A 129 -4.42 -13.16 -41.04
C LEU A 129 -5.05 -11.76 -40.84
N SER A 130 -5.96 -11.40 -41.74
CA SER A 130 -6.94 -10.37 -41.47
C SER A 130 -7.84 -10.92 -40.38
N LEU A 131 -7.69 -10.42 -39.15
CA LEU A 131 -8.67 -10.59 -38.09
C LEU A 131 -9.92 -9.85 -38.52
N SER A 132 -10.81 -10.53 -39.23
CA SER A 132 -12.19 -10.10 -39.38
C SER A 132 -12.80 -10.01 -37.99
N PRO A 133 -13.60 -8.96 -37.65
CA PRO A 133 -14.35 -8.94 -36.39
C PRO A 133 -15.17 -10.23 -36.30
N PRO A 134 -15.29 -10.85 -35.12
CA PRO A 134 -16.09 -12.04 -34.95
C PRO A 134 -17.50 -11.80 -35.46
N ALA A 135 -17.99 -12.69 -36.31
CA ALA A 135 -19.34 -12.62 -36.84
C ALA A 135 -20.35 -12.59 -35.69
N PRO A 136 -21.42 -11.81 -35.79
CA PRO A 136 -22.46 -11.81 -34.76
C PRO A 136 -23.05 -13.22 -34.68
N PHE A 137 -23.02 -13.80 -33.48
CA PHE A 137 -23.61 -15.11 -33.21
C PHE A 137 -25.11 -15.09 -33.54
N PRO A 138 -25.65 -16.09 -34.26
CA PRO A 138 -27.06 -16.20 -34.45
C PRO A 138 -27.76 -16.45 -33.10
N PRO A 139 -28.91 -15.83 -32.83
CA PRO A 139 -29.64 -16.08 -31.59
C PRO A 139 -30.24 -17.50 -31.63
N GLU A 140 -29.85 -18.36 -30.70
CA GLU A 140 -30.56 -19.60 -30.46
C GLU A 140 -31.81 -19.33 -29.62
N PRO A 141 -33.02 -19.69 -30.07
CA PRO A 141 -34.24 -19.47 -29.30
C PRO A 141 -34.33 -20.38 -28.07
N GLY A 142 -34.53 -19.83 -26.89
CA GLY A 142 -35.03 -20.53 -25.71
C GLY A 142 -34.02 -20.98 -24.65
N THR A 143 -32.72 -21.09 -24.94
CA THR A 143 -31.70 -21.53 -23.97
C THR A 143 -31.04 -20.38 -23.18
N ALA A 144 -31.24 -19.13 -23.57
CA ALA A 144 -30.52 -17.96 -23.06
C ALA A 144 -31.16 -17.29 -21.83
N ASP A 145 -32.34 -17.68 -21.38
CA ASP A 145 -33.05 -16.97 -20.29
C ASP A 145 -32.34 -17.01 -18.92
N PRO A 146 -31.76 -18.14 -18.46
CA PRO A 146 -30.97 -18.16 -17.24
C PRO A 146 -29.72 -17.28 -17.33
N ASP A 147 -29.06 -17.29 -18.49
CA ASP A 147 -27.85 -16.52 -18.74
C ASP A 147 -28.13 -15.02 -18.82
N LYS A 148 -29.23 -14.62 -19.47
CA LYS A 148 -29.72 -13.24 -19.48
C LYS A 148 -30.02 -12.72 -18.08
N ARG A 149 -30.69 -13.54 -17.25
CA ARG A 149 -30.98 -13.20 -15.84
C ARG A 149 -29.70 -13.05 -15.04
N ARG A 150 -28.71 -13.91 -15.27
CA ARG A 150 -27.39 -13.80 -14.63
C ARG A 150 -26.69 -12.49 -15.00
N LEU A 151 -26.65 -12.15 -16.29
CA LEU A 151 -26.09 -10.87 -16.75
C LEU A 151 -26.83 -9.65 -16.17
N LEU A 152 -28.16 -9.69 -16.13
CA LEU A 152 -28.96 -8.61 -15.53
C LEU A 152 -28.69 -8.48 -14.02
N ALA A 153 -28.57 -9.59 -13.31
CA ALA A 153 -28.23 -9.59 -11.89
C ALA A 153 -26.82 -9.00 -11.65
N GLN A 154 -25.85 -9.36 -12.51
CA GLN A 154 -24.51 -8.78 -12.45
C GLN A 154 -24.52 -7.28 -12.74
N LEU A 155 -25.26 -6.82 -13.76
CA LEU A 155 -25.40 -5.41 -14.08
C LEU A 155 -26.03 -4.63 -12.92
N ALA A 156 -27.10 -5.17 -12.31
CA ALA A 156 -27.76 -4.55 -11.15
C ALA A 156 -26.81 -4.47 -9.93
N SER A 157 -26.00 -5.50 -9.70
CA SER A 157 -24.99 -5.49 -8.63
C SER A 157 -23.92 -4.43 -8.88
N LEU A 158 -23.41 -4.31 -10.10
CA LEU A 158 -22.42 -3.32 -10.48
C LEU A 158 -22.98 -1.89 -10.42
N ASP A 159 -24.24 -1.71 -10.80
CA ASP A 159 -24.94 -0.43 -10.71
C ASP A 159 -25.08 0.03 -9.25
N ALA A 160 -25.52 -0.87 -8.39
CA ALA A 160 -25.70 -0.58 -6.96
C ALA A 160 -24.35 -0.35 -6.23
N ALA A 161 -23.28 -1.00 -6.69
CA ALA A 161 -21.95 -0.91 -6.05
C ALA A 161 -21.21 0.39 -6.40
N TYR A 162 -21.54 1.04 -7.51
CA TYR A 162 -20.83 2.26 -7.92
C TYR A 162 -21.55 3.51 -7.45
N SER A 163 -21.05 4.14 -6.41
CA SER A 163 -21.64 5.33 -5.76
C SER A 163 -21.64 6.58 -6.64
N GLY A 164 -20.85 6.64 -7.71
CA GLY A 164 -20.76 7.74 -8.69
C GLY A 164 -21.91 7.81 -9.72
N GLY A 165 -23.12 7.39 -9.36
CA GLY A 165 -24.30 7.42 -10.26
C GLY A 165 -24.55 6.11 -10.99
N GLY A 166 -24.20 4.99 -10.41
CA GLY A 166 -24.37 3.64 -10.93
C GLY A 166 -23.57 3.38 -12.22
N LEU A 167 -23.95 2.37 -12.97
CA LEU A 167 -23.28 2.02 -14.24
C LEU A 167 -23.31 3.15 -15.29
N PRO A 168 -24.39 3.94 -15.45
CA PRO A 168 -24.37 5.10 -16.35
C PRO A 168 -23.30 6.13 -15.97
N GLY A 169 -23.17 6.44 -14.67
CA GLY A 169 -22.15 7.33 -14.14
C GLY A 169 -20.74 6.77 -14.38
N TYR A 170 -20.53 5.48 -14.13
CA TYR A 170 -19.28 4.77 -14.42
C TYR A 170 -18.87 4.90 -15.89
N CYS A 171 -19.78 4.58 -16.82
CA CYS A 171 -19.50 4.66 -18.25
C CYS A 171 -19.23 6.09 -18.73
N ALA A 172 -19.97 7.08 -18.22
CA ALA A 172 -19.75 8.48 -18.55
C ALA A 172 -18.39 8.98 -18.08
N ASN A 173 -18.00 8.67 -16.83
CA ASN A 173 -16.68 9.03 -16.30
C ASN A 173 -15.56 8.29 -17.02
N ALA A 174 -15.75 7.01 -17.31
CA ALA A 174 -14.78 6.22 -18.08
C ALA A 174 -14.53 6.82 -19.48
N ALA A 175 -15.58 7.19 -20.21
CA ALA A 175 -15.44 7.80 -21.52
C ALA A 175 -14.68 9.13 -21.47
N ARG A 176 -14.95 9.97 -20.46
CA ARG A 176 -14.24 11.23 -20.25
C ARG A 176 -12.76 10.98 -19.98
N LEU A 177 -12.43 10.15 -18.98
CA LEU A 177 -11.04 9.85 -18.60
C LEU A 177 -10.25 9.16 -19.71
N LEU A 178 -10.88 8.30 -20.51
CA LEU A 178 -10.26 7.68 -21.67
C LEU A 178 -9.99 8.69 -22.79
N ALA A 179 -10.90 9.67 -23.00
CA ALA A 179 -10.67 10.75 -23.95
C ALA A 179 -9.47 11.61 -23.53
N ASP A 180 -9.39 11.97 -22.24
CA ASP A 180 -8.26 12.70 -21.67
C ASP A 180 -6.94 11.91 -21.79
N SER A 181 -6.98 10.62 -21.47
CA SER A 181 -5.81 9.72 -21.62
C SER A 181 -5.34 9.59 -23.08
N ARG A 182 -6.27 9.60 -24.03
CA ARG A 182 -5.95 9.49 -25.48
C ARG A 182 -5.14 10.68 -25.96
N VAL A 183 -5.49 11.88 -25.52
CA VAL A 183 -4.76 13.11 -25.90
C VAL A 183 -3.57 13.37 -25.00
N GLY A 184 -3.36 12.55 -23.96
CA GLY A 184 -2.27 12.75 -22.99
C GLY A 184 -2.48 13.99 -22.13
N ALA A 185 -3.73 14.36 -21.84
CA ALA A 185 -4.02 15.51 -20.98
C ALA A 185 -3.41 15.34 -19.60
N ASN A 186 -2.72 16.38 -19.13
CA ASN A 186 -2.25 16.41 -17.76
C ASN A 186 -3.37 16.96 -16.86
N PRO A 187 -3.86 16.20 -15.86
CA PRO A 187 -4.96 16.65 -15.00
C PRO A 187 -4.61 17.89 -14.16
N PHE A 188 -3.33 18.21 -14.04
CA PHE A 188 -2.82 19.35 -13.25
C PHE A 188 -2.42 20.55 -14.11
N THR A 189 -2.87 20.63 -15.36
CA THR A 189 -2.63 21.78 -16.23
C THR A 189 -3.13 23.07 -15.59
N GLY A 190 -2.29 24.09 -15.52
CA GLY A 190 -2.60 25.36 -14.86
C GLY A 190 -2.25 25.40 -13.37
N LEU A 191 -1.69 24.31 -12.82
CA LEU A 191 -1.15 24.26 -11.47
C LEU A 191 0.37 24.20 -11.49
N VAL A 192 0.98 24.78 -10.45
CA VAL A 192 2.44 24.82 -10.23
C VAL A 192 2.77 23.96 -9.01
N PRO A 193 3.57 22.90 -9.14
CA PRO A 193 4.00 22.11 -8.00
C PRO A 193 5.03 22.86 -7.15
N ARG A 194 4.82 22.83 -5.85
CA ARG A 194 5.73 23.31 -4.82
C ARG A 194 6.10 22.17 -3.90
N VAL A 195 7.23 22.29 -3.22
CA VAL A 195 7.61 21.36 -2.16
C VAL A 195 6.54 21.41 -1.07
N PRO A 196 6.02 20.24 -0.63
CA PRO A 196 4.92 20.22 0.34
C PRO A 196 5.39 20.64 1.73
N ASP A 197 4.46 21.19 2.53
CA ASP A 197 4.70 21.37 3.97
C ASP A 197 4.87 20.03 4.65
N GLY A 198 5.88 19.90 5.52
CA GLY A 198 6.13 18.63 6.17
C GLY A 198 7.25 18.68 7.19
N GLU A 199 7.56 17.51 7.74
CA GLU A 199 8.66 17.31 8.67
C GLU A 199 9.49 16.10 8.24
N ALA A 200 10.81 16.26 8.21
CA ALA A 200 11.74 15.18 7.96
C ALA A 200 12.31 14.67 9.30
N LEU A 201 12.16 13.38 9.55
CA LEU A 201 12.63 12.72 10.76
C LEU A 201 13.63 11.63 10.44
N GLU A 202 14.82 11.75 10.99
CA GLU A 202 15.83 10.69 10.91
C GLU A 202 15.63 9.70 12.05
N PHE A 203 15.51 8.41 11.68
CA PHE A 203 15.28 7.32 12.63
C PHE A 203 16.34 7.26 13.74
N GLY A 204 15.91 7.16 14.98
CA GLY A 204 16.79 7.03 16.13
C GLY A 204 17.24 8.37 16.75
N THR A 205 17.03 9.50 16.07
CA THR A 205 17.37 10.84 16.61
C THR A 205 16.43 11.28 17.72
N PRO A 206 16.82 12.29 18.53
CA PRO A 206 15.94 12.88 19.55
C PRO A 206 14.64 13.45 18.97
N ALA A 207 14.67 14.06 17.77
CA ALA A 207 13.49 14.58 17.09
C ALA A 207 12.52 13.44 16.72
N TYR A 208 13.03 12.35 16.13
CA TYR A 208 12.22 11.17 15.83
C TYR A 208 11.58 10.59 17.13
N ARG A 209 12.36 10.44 18.21
CA ARG A 209 11.87 9.91 19.48
C ARG A 209 10.78 10.80 20.07
N THR A 210 10.95 12.12 20.04
CA THR A 210 9.94 13.07 20.50
C THR A 210 8.64 12.92 19.74
N ALA A 211 8.70 12.82 18.42
CA ALA A 211 7.54 12.61 17.57
C ALA A 211 6.92 11.21 17.82
N GLU A 212 7.75 10.16 17.96
CA GLU A 212 7.29 8.81 18.28
C GLU A 212 6.55 8.75 19.64
N ASP A 213 7.07 9.38 20.68
CA ASP A 213 6.44 9.42 22.00
C ASP A 213 5.11 10.18 21.98
N ALA A 214 5.05 11.33 21.30
CA ALA A 214 3.82 12.09 21.12
C ALA A 214 2.77 11.28 20.31
N GLY A 215 3.21 10.59 19.27
CA GLY A 215 2.35 9.73 18.47
C GLY A 215 1.84 8.51 19.23
N ALA A 216 2.68 7.86 20.03
CA ALA A 216 2.28 6.75 20.88
C ALA A 216 1.26 7.17 21.97
N LEU A 217 1.33 8.43 22.42
CA LEU A 217 0.31 8.99 23.31
C LEU A 217 -1.02 9.18 22.57
N ALA A 218 -0.99 9.84 21.42
CA ALA A 218 -2.19 10.12 20.62
C ALA A 218 -2.84 8.84 20.06
N ALA A 219 -2.04 7.80 19.78
CA ALA A 219 -2.52 6.51 19.31
C ALA A 219 -3.49 5.81 20.27
N GLY A 220 -3.52 6.22 21.56
CA GLY A 220 -4.55 5.75 22.51
C GLY A 220 -5.99 6.12 22.13
N LYS A 221 -6.18 6.99 21.14
CA LYS A 221 -7.46 7.40 20.55
C LYS A 221 -7.45 7.25 19.01
N ALA A 222 -6.71 6.29 18.48
CA ALA A 222 -6.63 6.04 17.05
C ALA A 222 -7.40 4.77 16.65
N GLY A 223 -8.04 4.83 15.50
CA GLY A 223 -8.51 3.66 14.74
C GLY A 223 -7.57 3.36 13.59
N PHE A 224 -7.45 2.10 13.24
CA PHE A 224 -6.50 1.62 12.24
C PHE A 224 -7.25 1.02 11.05
N VAL A 225 -6.82 1.34 9.84
CA VAL A 225 -7.44 0.86 8.60
C VAL A 225 -6.38 0.22 7.71
N LEU A 226 -6.49 -1.09 7.53
CA LEU A 226 -5.58 -1.90 6.72
C LEU A 226 -6.19 -2.20 5.35
N VAL A 227 -5.52 -1.83 4.29
CA VAL A 227 -5.91 -2.15 2.92
C VAL A 227 -5.24 -3.45 2.48
N ALA A 228 -6.02 -4.51 2.30
CA ALA A 228 -5.55 -5.89 2.08
C ALA A 228 -6.36 -6.66 1.02
N GLY A 229 -6.77 -5.98 -0.06
CA GLY A 229 -7.54 -6.60 -1.15
C GLY A 229 -6.74 -7.43 -2.15
N GLY A 230 -5.39 -7.38 -2.11
CA GLY A 230 -4.52 -8.02 -3.10
C GLY A 230 -4.08 -9.44 -2.74
N LEU A 231 -4.06 -10.36 -3.74
CA LEU A 231 -3.47 -11.70 -3.62
C LEU A 231 -1.92 -11.65 -3.75
N GLY A 232 -1.27 -12.74 -3.31
CA GLY A 232 0.17 -12.94 -3.38
C GLY A 232 0.70 -13.46 -4.72
N GLU A 233 -0.16 -13.76 -5.69
CA GLU A 233 0.20 -14.46 -6.94
C GLU A 233 1.36 -13.82 -7.71
N ARG A 234 1.40 -12.50 -7.80
CA ARG A 234 2.51 -11.77 -8.45
C ARG A 234 3.86 -11.94 -7.75
N LEU A 235 3.83 -12.39 -6.50
CA LEU A 235 5.03 -12.66 -5.70
C LEU A 235 5.49 -14.12 -5.80
N GLY A 236 4.70 -14.97 -6.49
CA GLY A 236 4.87 -16.42 -6.48
C GLY A 236 4.35 -17.07 -5.19
N TYR A 237 3.34 -16.46 -4.57
CA TYR A 237 2.71 -16.95 -3.33
C TYR A 237 1.22 -17.23 -3.56
N SER A 238 0.81 -18.44 -3.26
CA SER A 238 -0.57 -18.91 -3.47
C SER A 238 -1.56 -18.41 -2.41
N GLY A 239 -1.06 -17.88 -1.30
CA GLY A 239 -1.84 -17.38 -0.19
C GLY A 239 -2.18 -15.89 -0.28
N ILE A 240 -2.82 -15.37 0.78
CA ILE A 240 -3.02 -13.93 0.96
C ILE A 240 -1.76 -13.30 1.54
N LYS A 241 -1.44 -12.09 1.14
CA LYS A 241 -0.23 -11.39 1.59
C LYS A 241 -0.14 -11.20 3.10
N LEU A 242 -1.28 -11.06 3.77
CA LEU A 242 -1.34 -10.93 5.23
C LEU A 242 -0.83 -12.16 5.98
N ALA A 243 -0.90 -13.34 5.36
CA ALA A 243 -0.40 -14.59 5.93
C ALA A 243 1.11 -14.80 5.73
N LEU A 244 1.76 -13.98 4.87
CA LEU A 244 3.21 -14.06 4.71
C LEU A 244 3.92 -13.77 6.04
N PRO A 245 4.94 -14.54 6.44
CA PRO A 245 5.78 -14.17 7.56
C PRO A 245 6.45 -12.81 7.31
N ALA A 246 6.43 -11.91 8.29
CA ALA A 246 7.16 -10.64 8.22
C ALA A 246 8.67 -10.88 8.29
N ASP A 247 9.07 -11.86 9.11
CA ASP A 247 10.43 -12.39 9.23
C ASP A 247 10.41 -13.90 9.50
N THR A 248 11.51 -14.60 9.18
CA THR A 248 11.62 -16.04 9.39
C THR A 248 12.22 -16.42 10.76
N ALA A 249 12.80 -15.47 11.48
CA ALA A 249 13.36 -15.72 12.81
C ALA A 249 12.24 -15.94 13.84
N ARG A 250 11.25 -15.05 13.86
CA ARG A 250 10.06 -15.11 14.71
C ARG A 250 8.97 -15.94 14.06
N GLY A 251 8.82 -15.87 12.75
CA GLY A 251 7.79 -16.56 11.98
C GLY A 251 6.41 -15.93 12.09
N ALA A 252 6.27 -14.74 12.69
CA ALA A 252 5.01 -14.02 12.76
C ALA A 252 4.61 -13.48 11.39
N CYS A 253 3.35 -13.67 11.00
CA CYS A 253 2.85 -13.11 9.75
C CYS A 253 2.60 -11.59 9.85
N TYR A 254 2.42 -10.92 8.71
CA TYR A 254 2.16 -9.48 8.68
C TYR A 254 0.94 -9.11 9.53
N LEU A 255 -0.18 -9.83 9.40
CA LEU A 255 -1.39 -9.54 10.17
C LEU A 255 -1.15 -9.65 11.67
N GLN A 256 -0.44 -10.70 12.10
CA GLN A 256 -0.06 -10.86 13.51
C GLN A 256 0.77 -9.66 14.01
N THR A 257 1.78 -9.25 13.24
CA THR A 257 2.65 -8.12 13.59
C THR A 257 1.86 -6.81 13.73
N TYR A 258 0.89 -6.58 12.84
CA TYR A 258 0.02 -5.39 12.90
C TYR A 258 -0.91 -5.41 14.10
N VAL A 259 -1.60 -6.54 14.34
CA VAL A 259 -2.48 -6.68 15.51
C VAL A 259 -1.70 -6.53 16.81
N GLU A 260 -0.53 -7.17 16.93
CA GLU A 260 0.32 -7.03 18.11
C GLU A 260 0.80 -5.58 18.33
N SER A 261 1.07 -4.82 17.26
CA SER A 261 1.43 -3.40 17.35
C SER A 261 0.27 -2.54 17.90
N ILE A 262 -0.94 -2.79 17.40
CA ILE A 262 -2.15 -2.10 17.88
C ILE A 262 -2.43 -2.47 19.35
N LEU A 263 -2.28 -3.74 19.71
CA LEU A 263 -2.43 -4.18 21.09
C LEU A 263 -1.36 -3.60 22.03
N ALA A 264 -0.13 -3.41 21.56
CA ALA A 264 0.92 -2.72 22.33
C ALA A 264 0.54 -1.28 22.63
N LEU A 265 0.03 -0.53 21.65
CA LEU A 265 -0.48 0.84 21.84
C LEU A 265 -1.67 0.88 22.79
N GLN A 266 -2.58 -0.08 22.67
CA GLN A 266 -3.73 -0.23 23.56
C GLN A 266 -3.30 -0.52 25.00
N ASP A 267 -2.36 -1.45 25.19
CA ASP A 267 -1.82 -1.80 26.52
C ASP A 267 -1.12 -0.59 27.15
N ALA A 268 -0.39 0.20 26.37
CA ALA A 268 0.23 1.46 26.83
C ALA A 268 -0.83 2.51 27.23
N ALA A 269 -1.90 2.68 26.45
CA ALA A 269 -3.01 3.58 26.78
C ALA A 269 -3.73 3.14 28.06
N ARG A 270 -4.01 1.86 28.21
CA ARG A 270 -4.60 1.26 29.41
C ARG A 270 -3.72 1.43 30.65
N ALA A 271 -2.40 1.30 30.48
CA ALA A 271 -1.45 1.52 31.58
C ALA A 271 -1.42 2.97 32.06
N ARG A 272 -1.55 3.94 31.16
CA ARG A 272 -1.68 5.36 31.48
C ARG A 272 -2.98 5.65 32.23
N ALA A 273 -4.12 5.16 31.74
CA ALA A 273 -5.42 5.35 32.37
C ALA A 273 -5.46 4.80 33.82
N ARG A 274 -4.80 3.64 34.07
CA ARG A 274 -4.67 3.08 35.43
C ARG A 274 -3.88 3.97 36.38
N LYS A 275 -2.97 4.81 35.88
CA LYS A 275 -2.19 5.76 36.69
C LYS A 275 -2.97 7.07 36.98
N GLY A 276 -4.18 7.19 36.48
CA GLY A 276 -5.02 8.38 36.66
C GLY A 276 -4.84 9.45 35.58
N ASP A 277 -4.02 9.18 34.59
CA ASP A 277 -3.85 10.06 33.43
C ASP A 277 -5.01 9.86 32.43
N GLY A 278 -6.13 10.57 32.62
CA GLY A 278 -7.17 10.64 31.59
C GLY A 278 -8.60 10.27 32.00
N GLY A 279 -8.87 9.83 33.23
CA GLY A 279 -10.24 9.64 33.77
C GLY A 279 -11.10 8.53 33.11
N ALA A 280 -10.59 7.85 32.08
CA ALA A 280 -11.29 6.75 31.40
C ALA A 280 -11.08 5.43 32.15
N ASP A 281 -12.12 4.56 32.14
CA ASP A 281 -11.95 3.18 32.59
C ASP A 281 -10.92 2.46 31.69
N PRO A 282 -9.81 1.97 32.23
CA PRO A 282 -8.79 1.27 31.45
C PRO A 282 -9.32 0.10 30.62
N LEU A 283 -10.39 -0.56 31.07
CA LEU A 283 -10.99 -1.70 30.38
C LEU A 283 -11.84 -1.28 29.17
N SER A 284 -12.32 -0.04 29.15
CA SER A 284 -13.09 0.49 28.01
C SER A 284 -12.22 0.85 26.80
N ILE A 285 -10.91 1.02 26.97
CA ILE A 285 -10.00 1.39 25.87
C ILE A 285 -9.80 0.20 24.95
N THR A 286 -10.31 0.32 23.73
CA THR A 286 -10.11 -0.65 22.65
C THR A 286 -9.79 0.10 21.35
N LEU A 287 -8.65 -0.20 20.73
CA LEU A 287 -8.21 0.43 19.50
C LEU A 287 -8.71 -0.40 18.33
N PRO A 288 -9.67 0.10 17.52
CA PRO A 288 -10.30 -0.70 16.47
C PRO A 288 -9.40 -0.86 15.25
N LEU A 289 -9.55 -1.98 14.55
CA LEU A 289 -8.92 -2.27 13.28
C LEU A 289 -9.99 -2.63 12.24
N ALA A 290 -10.07 -1.87 11.16
CA ALA A 290 -10.86 -2.22 9.98
C ALA A 290 -9.91 -2.76 8.88
N ILE A 291 -10.27 -3.87 8.26
CA ILE A 291 -9.48 -4.47 7.18
C ILE A 291 -10.32 -4.48 5.91
N MET A 292 -9.90 -3.72 4.90
CA MET A 292 -10.50 -3.78 3.59
C MET A 292 -9.96 -4.99 2.83
N THR A 293 -10.85 -5.89 2.46
CA THR A 293 -10.58 -7.12 1.71
C THR A 293 -11.25 -7.05 0.33
N SER A 294 -10.90 -7.98 -0.55
CA SER A 294 -11.60 -8.23 -1.82
C SER A 294 -12.41 -9.53 -1.75
N ALA A 295 -13.19 -9.84 -2.76
CA ALA A 295 -13.86 -11.13 -2.89
C ALA A 295 -12.87 -12.31 -2.81
N ASP A 296 -11.64 -12.11 -3.30
CA ASP A 296 -10.60 -13.15 -3.38
C ASP A 296 -9.86 -13.33 -2.04
N THR A 297 -9.83 -12.31 -1.17
CA THR A 297 -9.08 -12.34 0.11
C THR A 297 -9.96 -12.42 1.35
N HIS A 298 -11.25 -12.08 1.27
CA HIS A 298 -12.15 -11.95 2.43
C HIS A 298 -12.22 -13.22 3.28
N ALA A 299 -12.67 -14.32 2.69
CA ALA A 299 -12.82 -15.58 3.41
C ALA A 299 -11.48 -16.13 3.95
N ARG A 300 -10.38 -15.90 3.22
CA ARG A 300 -9.04 -16.31 3.66
C ARG A 300 -8.54 -15.47 4.83
N THR A 301 -8.85 -14.17 4.85
CA THR A 301 -8.52 -13.29 5.97
C THR A 301 -9.32 -13.65 7.22
N GLU A 302 -10.61 -13.94 7.05
CA GLU A 302 -11.46 -14.41 8.14
C GLU A 302 -10.94 -15.74 8.72
N ALA A 303 -10.58 -16.70 7.85
CA ALA A 303 -10.01 -17.98 8.27
C ALA A 303 -8.69 -17.78 9.05
N LEU A 304 -7.78 -16.92 8.57
CA LEU A 304 -6.52 -16.61 9.23
C LEU A 304 -6.73 -16.00 10.63
N LEU A 305 -7.66 -15.07 10.78
CA LEU A 305 -8.01 -14.49 12.07
C LEU A 305 -8.56 -15.54 13.02
N LYS A 306 -9.47 -16.38 12.54
CA LYS A 306 -10.10 -17.44 13.34
C LYS A 306 -9.11 -18.53 13.76
N GLU A 307 -8.22 -18.96 12.87
CA GLU A 307 -7.18 -19.96 13.14
C GLU A 307 -6.25 -19.54 14.27
N HIS A 308 -5.95 -18.23 14.38
CA HIS A 308 -5.03 -17.68 15.36
C HIS A 308 -5.73 -16.91 16.49
N ASP A 309 -6.99 -17.18 16.78
CA ASP A 309 -7.76 -16.51 17.84
C ASP A 309 -7.62 -14.98 17.77
N HIS A 310 -7.79 -14.43 16.56
CA HIS A 310 -7.67 -13.02 16.23
C HIS A 310 -6.34 -12.38 16.71
N PHE A 311 -5.28 -13.18 16.91
CA PHE A 311 -3.97 -12.74 17.44
C PHE A 311 -4.08 -12.02 18.79
N GLY A 312 -5.12 -12.35 19.59
CA GLY A 312 -5.39 -11.75 20.89
C GLY A 312 -6.18 -10.45 20.86
N ALA A 313 -6.70 -10.04 19.72
CA ALA A 313 -7.66 -8.94 19.65
C ALA A 313 -9.01 -9.34 20.31
N ALA A 314 -9.65 -8.38 20.95
CA ALA A 314 -10.95 -8.61 21.59
C ALA A 314 -12.06 -8.89 20.54
N PRO A 315 -13.13 -9.61 20.91
CA PRO A 315 -14.29 -9.77 20.04
C PRO A 315 -14.81 -8.41 19.54
N GLY A 316 -15.02 -8.26 18.24
CA GLY A 316 -15.49 -7.02 17.61
C GLY A 316 -14.42 -5.93 17.41
N GLN A 317 -13.18 -6.13 17.89
CA GLN A 317 -12.09 -5.18 17.68
C GLN A 317 -11.61 -5.14 16.22
N VAL A 318 -11.72 -6.24 15.48
CA VAL A 318 -11.37 -6.34 14.07
C VAL A 318 -12.64 -6.44 13.23
N THR A 319 -12.79 -5.51 12.27
CA THR A 319 -13.91 -5.47 11.32
C THR A 319 -13.40 -5.72 9.91
N LEU A 320 -14.03 -6.64 9.17
CA LEU A 320 -13.73 -6.88 7.77
C LEU A 320 -14.72 -6.13 6.88
N MET A 321 -14.19 -5.32 5.97
CA MET A 321 -14.97 -4.59 4.95
C MET A 321 -14.58 -5.14 3.57
N ARG A 322 -15.55 -5.60 2.79
CA ARG A 322 -15.28 -6.18 1.47
C ARG A 322 -15.52 -5.15 0.39
N GLN A 323 -14.47 -4.82 -0.38
CA GLN A 323 -14.62 -3.98 -1.56
C GLN A 323 -15.35 -4.73 -2.68
N GLU A 324 -16.18 -4.04 -3.43
CA GLU A 324 -16.85 -4.54 -4.61
C GLU A 324 -15.95 -4.45 -5.86
N ARG A 325 -16.42 -5.00 -6.96
CA ARG A 325 -15.72 -4.99 -8.24
C ARG A 325 -16.40 -4.02 -9.19
N VAL A 326 -15.67 -3.43 -10.10
CA VAL A 326 -16.20 -2.60 -11.19
C VAL A 326 -16.04 -3.29 -12.53
N ALA A 327 -16.86 -2.92 -13.50
CA ALA A 327 -16.79 -3.47 -14.84
C ALA A 327 -15.47 -3.10 -15.53
N CYS A 328 -14.92 -4.02 -16.31
CA CYS A 328 -13.79 -3.73 -17.18
C CYS A 328 -14.24 -3.04 -18.46
N LEU A 329 -13.33 -2.21 -18.99
CA LEU A 329 -13.48 -1.49 -20.26
C LEU A 329 -12.69 -2.20 -21.36
N ALA A 330 -13.33 -2.44 -22.49
CA ALA A 330 -12.77 -3.20 -23.60
C ALA A 330 -11.90 -2.35 -24.55
N ASP A 331 -12.26 -1.08 -24.70
CA ASP A 331 -11.67 -0.18 -25.68
C ASP A 331 -11.64 1.29 -25.21
N GLY A 332 -11.04 2.15 -26.02
CA GLY A 332 -10.94 3.59 -25.77
C GLY A 332 -12.25 4.38 -25.83
N ASN A 333 -13.38 3.73 -26.16
CA ASN A 333 -14.71 4.33 -26.19
C ASN A 333 -15.51 4.04 -24.92
N GLY A 334 -14.92 3.33 -23.95
CA GLY A 334 -15.59 2.98 -22.70
C GLY A 334 -16.58 1.81 -22.82
N SER A 335 -16.48 0.99 -23.86
CA SER A 335 -17.30 -0.21 -24.00
C SER A 335 -16.99 -1.20 -22.88
N LEU A 336 -18.03 -1.84 -22.32
CA LEU A 336 -17.84 -2.85 -21.27
C LEU A 336 -17.26 -4.14 -21.86
N ALA A 337 -16.28 -4.74 -21.15
CA ALA A 337 -15.62 -5.94 -21.57
C ALA A 337 -16.41 -7.19 -21.14
N LEU A 338 -16.74 -8.04 -22.11
CA LEU A 338 -17.32 -9.35 -21.88
C LEU A 338 -16.22 -10.39 -21.62
N ASP A 339 -16.56 -11.44 -20.86
CA ASP A 339 -15.72 -12.61 -20.73
C ASP A 339 -15.61 -13.31 -22.09
N PRO A 340 -14.41 -13.58 -22.60
CA PRO A 340 -14.23 -14.21 -23.91
C PRO A 340 -14.80 -15.65 -23.95
N THR A 341 -14.98 -16.28 -22.79
CA THR A 341 -15.52 -17.65 -22.67
C THR A 341 -17.01 -17.68 -22.38
N ASP A 342 -17.58 -16.56 -21.88
CA ASP A 342 -19.01 -16.44 -21.53
C ASP A 342 -19.55 -15.04 -21.87
N ARG A 343 -20.18 -14.91 -23.03
CA ARG A 343 -20.76 -13.63 -23.48
C ARG A 343 -21.82 -13.04 -22.56
N TRP A 344 -22.34 -13.82 -21.61
CA TRP A 344 -23.32 -13.41 -20.63
C TRP A 344 -22.70 -13.02 -19.28
N ASN A 345 -21.41 -12.82 -19.25
CA ASN A 345 -20.65 -12.40 -18.09
C ASN A 345 -19.76 -11.19 -18.43
N LEU A 346 -19.83 -10.13 -17.64
CA LEU A 346 -18.93 -8.99 -17.74
C LEU A 346 -17.65 -9.31 -17.00
N LEU A 347 -16.52 -8.99 -17.61
CA LEU A 347 -15.26 -8.96 -16.89
C LEU A 347 -15.28 -7.86 -15.84
N THR A 348 -14.84 -8.19 -14.64
CA THR A 348 -14.75 -7.25 -13.52
C THR A 348 -13.39 -7.32 -12.86
N LYS A 349 -12.97 -6.20 -12.27
CA LYS A 349 -11.74 -6.10 -11.46
C LYS A 349 -12.03 -5.28 -10.20
N PRO A 350 -11.23 -5.43 -9.12
CA PRO A 350 -11.30 -4.49 -8.01
C PRO A 350 -11.12 -3.06 -8.51
N HIS A 351 -11.90 -2.12 -7.98
CA HIS A 351 -11.88 -0.72 -8.39
C HIS A 351 -10.56 -0.05 -7.97
N GLY A 352 -10.17 -0.21 -6.72
CA GLY A 352 -8.93 0.35 -6.20
C GLY A 352 -8.96 0.44 -4.69
N HIS A 353 -7.83 0.84 -4.10
CA HIS A 353 -7.78 0.97 -2.65
C HIS A 353 -8.43 2.27 -2.13
N GLY A 354 -8.84 3.18 -3.01
CA GLY A 354 -9.67 4.34 -2.67
C GLY A 354 -11.06 3.97 -2.16
N ASP A 355 -11.59 2.80 -2.55
CA ASP A 355 -12.87 2.28 -2.04
C ASP A 355 -12.93 2.16 -0.52
N VAL A 356 -11.78 2.16 0.15
CA VAL A 356 -11.72 2.13 1.62
C VAL A 356 -12.50 3.28 2.25
N HIS A 357 -12.49 4.46 1.63
CA HIS A 357 -13.22 5.62 2.13
C HIS A 357 -14.73 5.46 1.96
N ALA A 358 -15.16 4.97 0.80
CA ALA A 358 -16.58 4.66 0.56
C ALA A 358 -17.09 3.56 1.51
N LEU A 359 -16.26 2.56 1.82
CA LEU A 359 -16.59 1.52 2.79
C LEU A 359 -16.65 2.06 4.23
N MET A 360 -15.69 2.89 4.63
CA MET A 360 -15.71 3.54 5.96
C MET A 360 -16.97 4.39 6.17
N HIS A 361 -17.48 5.02 5.09
CA HIS A 361 -18.71 5.77 5.11
C HIS A 361 -19.95 4.85 5.10
N SER A 362 -20.09 3.99 4.10
CA SER A 362 -21.30 3.19 3.86
C SER A 362 -21.59 2.15 4.93
N THR A 363 -20.56 1.62 5.59
CA THR A 363 -20.69 0.71 6.73
C THR A 363 -20.95 1.43 8.06
N GLY A 364 -20.87 2.75 8.09
CA GLY A 364 -20.97 3.55 9.32
C GLY A 364 -19.76 3.42 10.25
N THR A 365 -18.68 2.75 9.81
CA THR A 365 -17.52 2.46 10.67
C THR A 365 -16.85 3.75 11.18
N ALA A 366 -16.66 4.76 10.32
CA ALA A 366 -16.06 6.03 10.74
C ALA A 366 -16.91 6.77 11.78
N ALA A 367 -18.24 6.78 11.60
CA ALA A 367 -19.16 7.41 12.54
C ALA A 367 -19.16 6.69 13.89
N ALA A 368 -19.24 5.35 13.89
CA ALA A 368 -19.17 4.55 15.11
C ALA A 368 -17.86 4.75 15.88
N TRP A 369 -16.74 4.92 15.19
CA TRP A 369 -15.46 5.21 15.83
C TRP A 369 -15.46 6.60 16.48
N ALA A 370 -16.05 7.60 15.84
CA ALA A 370 -16.17 8.94 16.43
C ALA A 370 -17.05 8.92 17.69
N GLU A 371 -18.18 8.22 17.67
CA GLU A 371 -19.05 8.04 18.84
C GLU A 371 -18.33 7.32 19.99
N ALA A 372 -17.40 6.40 19.66
CA ALA A 372 -16.54 5.72 20.64
C ALA A 372 -15.37 6.57 21.14
N GLY A 373 -15.20 7.82 20.67
CA GLY A 373 -14.16 8.75 21.10
C GLY A 373 -12.83 8.61 20.37
N THR A 374 -12.81 7.97 19.20
CA THR A 374 -11.65 7.97 18.30
C THR A 374 -11.41 9.38 17.75
N GLU A 375 -10.18 9.85 17.75
CA GLU A 375 -9.78 11.17 17.24
C GLU A 375 -8.98 11.11 15.94
N TRP A 376 -8.32 9.98 15.68
CA TRP A 376 -7.41 9.79 14.56
C TRP A 376 -7.72 8.50 13.81
N VAL A 377 -7.52 8.50 12.48
CA VAL A 377 -7.59 7.31 11.63
C VAL A 377 -6.26 7.13 10.92
N CYS A 378 -5.68 5.96 11.08
CA CYS A 378 -4.39 5.59 10.51
C CYS A 378 -4.57 4.56 9.40
N PHE A 379 -4.33 4.93 8.15
CA PHE A 379 -4.44 4.06 6.98
C PHE A 379 -3.07 3.49 6.60
N PHE A 380 -3.03 2.19 6.24
CA PHE A 380 -1.80 1.53 5.79
C PHE A 380 -2.07 0.32 4.90
N GLN A 381 -1.00 -0.19 4.26
CA GLN A 381 -1.06 -1.31 3.31
C GLN A 381 -0.45 -2.60 3.86
N ASP A 382 -0.69 -3.71 3.13
CA ASP A 382 -0.63 -5.10 3.58
C ASP A 382 0.77 -5.73 3.74
N THR A 383 1.84 -5.21 3.16
CA THR A 383 3.16 -5.90 3.13
C THR A 383 4.36 -5.04 3.51
N ASN A 384 4.18 -4.00 4.29
CA ASN A 384 5.28 -3.25 4.89
C ASN A 384 5.39 -3.57 6.39
N GLY A 385 6.30 -4.45 6.80
CA GLY A 385 6.50 -4.80 8.22
C GLY A 385 6.97 -3.65 9.10
N LEU A 386 7.41 -2.54 8.50
CA LEU A 386 7.95 -1.36 9.18
C LEU A 386 6.90 -0.24 9.35
N VAL A 387 5.65 -0.51 9.02
CA VAL A 387 4.59 0.50 8.97
C VAL A 387 4.49 1.33 10.24
N PHE A 388 4.54 0.72 11.42
CA PHE A 388 4.41 1.43 12.69
C PHE A 388 5.64 2.28 13.05
N ARG A 389 6.79 2.04 12.42
CA ARG A 389 7.99 2.89 12.56
C ARG A 389 7.84 4.25 11.88
N GLY A 390 7.00 4.34 10.86
CA GLY A 390 6.63 5.60 10.22
C GLY A 390 5.34 6.21 10.78
N LEU A 391 4.33 5.36 11.00
CA LEU A 391 2.97 5.79 11.32
C LEU A 391 2.88 6.46 12.70
N ILE A 392 3.57 5.91 13.72
CA ILE A 392 3.55 6.48 15.08
C ILE A 392 4.19 7.87 15.11
N PRO A 393 5.44 8.10 14.63
CA PRO A 393 6.00 9.46 14.63
C PRO A 393 5.23 10.43 13.73
N ALA A 394 4.65 9.96 12.60
CA ALA A 394 3.80 10.80 11.77
C ALA A 394 2.52 11.26 12.50
N LEU A 395 1.94 10.41 13.34
CA LEU A 395 0.83 10.82 14.19
C LEU A 395 1.29 11.89 15.20
N GLY A 396 2.49 11.78 15.78
CA GLY A 396 3.07 12.80 16.64
C GLY A 396 3.30 14.13 15.92
N VAL A 397 3.81 14.09 14.70
CA VAL A 397 3.92 15.28 13.84
C VAL A 397 2.54 15.88 13.57
N SER A 398 1.53 15.05 13.26
CA SER A 398 0.16 15.51 13.01
C SER A 398 -0.41 16.28 14.21
N VAL A 399 -0.18 15.77 15.42
CA VAL A 399 -0.57 16.46 16.67
C VAL A 399 0.18 17.78 16.83
N ALA A 400 1.50 17.77 16.64
CA ALA A 400 2.35 18.94 16.85
C ALA A 400 2.09 20.06 15.82
N ARG A 401 1.82 19.69 14.56
CA ARG A 401 1.61 20.62 13.45
C ARG A 401 0.13 20.96 13.24
N GLY A 402 -0.78 20.25 13.89
CA GLY A 402 -2.22 20.41 13.69
C GLY A 402 -2.72 19.96 12.33
N PHE A 403 -2.07 18.99 11.68
CA PHE A 403 -2.50 18.47 10.39
C PHE A 403 -3.83 17.73 10.50
N ASP A 404 -4.74 18.03 9.57
CA ASP A 404 -5.98 17.27 9.39
C ASP A 404 -5.71 15.99 8.56
N LEU A 405 -4.73 16.04 7.65
CA LEU A 405 -4.20 14.89 6.93
C LEU A 405 -2.68 15.00 6.82
N ASN A 406 -2.00 13.92 7.15
CA ASN A 406 -0.55 13.78 7.05
C ASN A 406 -0.23 12.53 6.22
N SER A 407 0.44 12.72 5.09
CA SER A 407 0.91 11.63 4.23
C SER A 407 2.31 11.20 4.66
N LEU A 408 2.50 9.89 4.85
CA LEU A 408 3.83 9.36 5.12
C LEU A 408 4.64 9.26 3.84
N ALA A 409 5.88 9.69 3.94
CA ALA A 409 6.81 9.73 2.82
C ALA A 409 8.20 9.20 3.20
N VAL A 410 8.98 8.93 2.18
CA VAL A 410 10.41 8.59 2.28
C VAL A 410 11.20 9.41 1.25
N PRO A 411 12.52 9.60 1.42
CA PRO A 411 13.36 10.18 0.37
C PRO A 411 13.19 9.42 -0.94
N ARG A 412 13.07 10.13 -2.06
CA ARG A 412 12.86 9.59 -3.40
C ARG A 412 13.88 10.20 -4.37
N ARG A 413 14.45 9.41 -5.27
CA ARG A 413 15.26 9.93 -6.36
C ARG A 413 14.40 10.41 -7.51
N ALA A 414 14.89 11.39 -8.25
CA ALA A 414 14.24 11.86 -9.47
C ALA A 414 13.99 10.70 -10.45
N GLY A 415 12.78 10.62 -11.01
CA GLY A 415 12.38 9.57 -11.95
C GLY A 415 12.14 8.19 -11.32
N GLU A 416 12.32 8.02 -10.01
CA GLU A 416 11.96 6.79 -9.32
C GLU A 416 10.45 6.52 -9.42
N ALA A 417 10.08 5.26 -9.69
CA ALA A 417 8.69 4.84 -9.92
C ALA A 417 7.87 4.79 -8.61
N ILE A 418 7.79 5.92 -7.95
CA ILE A 418 6.99 6.19 -6.76
C ILE A 418 6.40 7.59 -6.89
N GLY A 419 5.12 7.78 -6.52
CA GLY A 419 4.47 9.08 -6.59
C GLY A 419 5.17 10.10 -5.68
N GLY A 420 5.35 11.32 -6.17
CA GLY A 420 5.89 12.43 -5.38
C GLY A 420 4.78 13.20 -4.68
N LEU A 421 4.98 13.55 -3.42
CA LEU A 421 4.10 14.50 -2.75
C LEU A 421 4.44 15.91 -3.19
N ALA A 422 3.45 16.65 -3.67
CA ALA A 422 3.61 18.03 -4.11
C ALA A 422 2.42 18.88 -3.64
N ARG A 423 2.69 20.13 -3.29
CA ARG A 423 1.67 21.14 -3.09
C ARG A 423 1.39 21.80 -4.44
N LEU A 424 0.19 21.62 -4.96
CA LEU A 424 -0.23 22.21 -6.24
C LEU A 424 -0.92 23.55 -5.98
N GLU A 425 -0.42 24.63 -6.61
CA GLU A 425 -0.93 25.99 -6.50
C GLU A 425 -1.38 26.52 -7.86
N PRO A 426 -2.44 27.35 -7.97
CA PRO A 426 -2.84 27.97 -9.22
C PRO A 426 -1.70 28.80 -9.83
N ALA A 427 -1.51 28.69 -11.14
CA ALA A 427 -0.53 29.51 -11.86
C ALA A 427 -1.03 30.98 -11.91
N GLY A 428 -0.23 31.93 -11.41
CA GLY A 428 -0.52 33.37 -11.46
C GLY A 428 -0.76 34.05 -10.11
N GLU A 429 -0.86 33.32 -9.03
CA GLU A 429 -0.77 33.88 -7.68
C GLU A 429 0.71 33.92 -7.26
N GLU A 430 1.41 35.03 -7.53
CA GLU A 430 2.72 35.27 -6.92
C GLU A 430 2.55 35.27 -5.41
N GLY A 431 3.06 34.23 -4.78
CA GLY A 431 3.03 34.06 -3.34
C GLY A 431 3.74 35.21 -2.64
N GLY A 432 2.97 36.17 -2.18
CA GLY A 432 3.45 37.15 -1.24
C GLY A 432 3.97 36.43 0.00
N SER A 433 5.29 36.29 0.12
CA SER A 433 5.97 35.85 1.31
C SER A 433 5.80 36.93 2.40
N ASN A 434 4.72 36.86 3.15
CA ASN A 434 4.62 37.56 4.41
C ASN A 434 3.94 36.67 5.46
N GLY A 435 4.76 36.32 6.39
CA GLY A 435 4.63 35.76 7.70
C GLY A 435 3.29 35.34 8.26
N GLY A 436 3.27 34.11 8.80
CA GLY A 436 2.50 33.78 9.98
C GLY A 436 1.00 33.59 9.76
N GLY A 437 0.60 32.38 9.37
CA GLY A 437 -0.80 31.96 9.38
C GLY A 437 -0.99 30.75 8.47
N GLY A 438 -0.88 29.56 9.04
CA GLY A 438 -1.06 28.29 8.33
C GLY A 438 -2.51 28.06 7.94
N GLY A 439 -2.97 28.68 6.87
CA GLY A 439 -4.23 28.38 6.22
C GLY A 439 -3.97 28.05 4.75
N ASN A 440 -4.72 27.09 4.22
CA ASN A 440 -4.65 26.62 2.85
C ASN A 440 -5.03 27.74 1.86
N ARG A 441 -4.07 28.66 1.58
CA ARG A 441 -4.26 29.73 0.61
C ARG A 441 -4.03 29.14 -0.78
N GLY A 442 -5.10 28.61 -1.39
CA GLY A 442 -5.15 28.29 -2.82
C GLY A 442 -4.40 27.05 -3.29
N GLY A 443 -3.65 26.30 -2.42
CA GLY A 443 -2.86 25.14 -2.80
C GLY A 443 -3.26 23.87 -2.07
N LEU A 444 -3.17 22.71 -2.74
CA LEU A 444 -3.50 21.40 -2.19
C LEU A 444 -2.28 20.45 -2.24
N THR A 445 -1.90 19.89 -1.11
CA THR A 445 -0.84 18.86 -1.03
C THR A 445 -1.43 17.49 -1.39
N ILE A 446 -0.95 16.89 -2.46
CA ILE A 446 -1.43 15.61 -2.99
C ILE A 446 -0.29 14.73 -3.50
N ASN A 447 -0.63 13.48 -3.79
CA ASN A 447 0.22 12.57 -4.55
C ASN A 447 0.17 12.91 -6.04
N VAL A 448 1.31 13.10 -6.67
CA VAL A 448 1.45 13.24 -8.12
C VAL A 448 2.32 12.10 -8.63
N GLU A 449 1.78 11.28 -9.51
CA GLU A 449 2.52 10.14 -10.07
C GLU A 449 3.79 10.61 -10.79
N TYR A 450 4.89 9.88 -10.65
CA TYR A 450 6.22 10.26 -11.16
C TYR A 450 6.22 10.62 -12.66
N ASN A 451 5.42 9.91 -13.46
CA ASN A 451 5.28 10.14 -14.91
C ASN A 451 4.46 11.38 -15.25
N VAL A 452 3.80 12.00 -14.28
CA VAL A 452 3.04 13.24 -14.40
C VAL A 452 3.81 14.40 -13.76
N LEU A 453 4.53 14.17 -12.68
CA LEU A 453 5.28 15.18 -11.93
C LEU A 453 6.42 15.76 -12.76
N ASP A 454 7.26 14.94 -13.40
CA ASP A 454 8.38 15.43 -14.21
C ASP A 454 7.94 16.33 -15.37
N PRO A 455 6.96 15.94 -16.23
CA PRO A 455 6.43 16.85 -17.25
C PRO A 455 5.82 18.14 -16.70
N LEU A 456 5.12 18.06 -15.56
CA LEU A 456 4.53 19.23 -14.92
C LEU A 456 5.60 20.20 -14.43
N LEU A 457 6.64 19.71 -13.77
CA LEU A 457 7.79 20.51 -13.33
C LEU A 457 8.53 21.15 -14.50
N ARG A 458 8.73 20.43 -15.60
CA ARG A 458 9.34 20.98 -16.83
C ARG A 458 8.52 22.10 -17.43
N ALA A 459 7.22 22.00 -17.36
CA ALA A 459 6.32 23.00 -17.92
C ALA A 459 6.18 24.27 -17.05
N THR A 460 6.39 24.15 -15.73
CA THR A 460 5.98 25.22 -14.79
C THR A 460 7.08 25.72 -13.87
N VAL A 461 8.08 24.91 -13.53
CA VAL A 461 9.10 25.26 -12.51
C VAL A 461 10.49 25.37 -13.11
N SER A 462 10.97 24.31 -13.76
CA SER A 462 12.34 24.22 -14.26
C SER A 462 12.46 23.33 -15.50
N PRO A 463 13.21 23.73 -16.53
CA PRO A 463 13.47 22.86 -17.69
C PRO A 463 14.13 21.52 -17.36
N SER A 464 14.80 21.39 -16.20
CA SER A 464 15.37 20.14 -15.73
C SER A 464 14.29 19.13 -15.27
N GLY A 465 13.10 19.62 -14.96
CA GLY A 465 12.01 18.80 -14.44
C GLY A 465 12.26 18.31 -13.03
N ASP A 466 11.92 17.05 -12.76
CA ASP A 466 12.22 16.37 -11.50
C ASP A 466 13.73 16.07 -11.45
N ALA A 467 14.42 16.65 -10.50
CA ALA A 467 15.88 16.55 -10.35
C ALA A 467 16.23 16.34 -8.88
N ASP A 468 17.30 15.56 -8.65
CA ASP A 468 17.84 15.38 -7.32
C ASP A 468 18.55 16.66 -6.85
N ASP A 469 18.30 17.04 -5.61
CA ASP A 469 19.02 18.09 -4.92
C ASP A 469 20.47 17.63 -4.68
N PRO A 470 21.48 18.44 -5.03
CA PRO A 470 22.88 18.03 -4.96
C PRO A 470 23.39 17.80 -3.54
N ASP A 471 22.78 18.42 -2.54
CA ASP A 471 23.21 18.30 -1.14
C ASP A 471 22.64 17.03 -0.48
N THR A 472 21.41 16.68 -0.83
CA THR A 472 20.72 15.50 -0.25
C THR A 472 20.82 14.25 -1.12
N GLY A 473 21.01 14.39 -2.44
CA GLY A 473 20.97 13.32 -3.42
C GLY A 473 19.56 12.76 -3.69
N TYR A 474 18.51 13.51 -3.31
CA TYR A 474 17.11 13.13 -3.50
C TYR A 474 16.30 14.26 -4.11
N SER A 475 15.20 13.94 -4.76
CA SER A 475 14.23 14.92 -5.21
C SER A 475 13.62 15.67 -4.01
N PRO A 476 13.40 17.00 -4.11
CA PRO A 476 12.72 17.75 -3.06
C PRO A 476 11.24 17.35 -2.88
N PHE A 477 10.69 16.56 -3.79
CA PHE A 477 9.35 16.00 -3.72
C PHE A 477 9.40 14.59 -3.14
N PRO A 478 9.11 14.38 -1.84
CA PRO A 478 9.30 13.10 -1.20
C PRO A 478 8.35 12.03 -1.73
N GLY A 479 8.80 10.78 -1.70
CA GLY A 479 8.06 9.62 -2.21
C GLY A 479 6.92 9.21 -1.28
N ASN A 480 5.71 9.17 -1.79
CA ASN A 480 4.53 8.73 -1.07
C ASN A 480 4.54 7.21 -0.86
N ILE A 481 4.42 6.76 0.38
CA ILE A 481 4.38 5.33 0.71
C ILE A 481 2.98 4.80 1.00
N ASN A 482 1.95 5.56 0.65
CA ASN A 482 0.53 5.20 0.79
C ASN A 482 0.15 4.80 2.22
N GLN A 483 0.56 5.62 3.17
CA GLN A 483 0.13 5.58 4.57
C GLN A 483 -0.34 6.97 4.95
N LEU A 484 -1.50 7.05 5.60
CA LEU A 484 -2.12 8.33 5.94
C LEU A 484 -2.46 8.36 7.43
N VAL A 485 -2.26 9.50 8.05
CA VAL A 485 -2.81 9.85 9.35
C VAL A 485 -3.84 10.95 9.14
N VAL A 486 -5.08 10.69 9.52
CA VAL A 486 -6.20 11.62 9.27
C VAL A 486 -6.91 11.93 10.56
N ARG A 487 -7.18 13.20 10.81
CA ARG A 487 -7.98 13.66 11.94
C ARG A 487 -9.45 13.31 11.70
N LEU A 488 -10.03 12.52 12.60
CA LEU A 488 -11.37 11.94 12.36
C LEU A 488 -12.48 12.97 12.13
N PRO A 489 -12.57 14.13 12.83
CA PRO A 489 -13.58 15.14 12.51
C PRO A 489 -13.51 15.69 11.09
N ALA A 490 -12.32 15.97 10.57
CA ALA A 490 -12.13 16.41 9.17
C ALA A 490 -12.45 15.28 8.19
N TYR A 491 -12.10 14.06 8.54
CA TYR A 491 -12.42 12.88 7.75
C TYR A 491 -13.94 12.64 7.62
N LEU A 492 -14.68 12.77 8.71
CA LEU A 492 -16.15 12.64 8.68
C LEU A 492 -16.81 13.68 7.75
N GLN A 493 -16.34 14.94 7.79
CA GLN A 493 -16.81 15.96 6.87
C GLN A 493 -16.50 15.62 5.41
N ALA A 494 -15.30 15.13 5.14
CA ALA A 494 -14.92 14.65 3.80
C ALA A 494 -15.80 13.49 3.34
N LEU A 495 -16.08 12.52 4.22
CA LEU A 495 -16.95 11.38 3.91
C LEU A 495 -18.40 11.81 3.67
N GLU A 496 -18.93 12.75 4.46
CA GLU A 496 -20.27 13.26 4.29
C GLU A 496 -20.44 13.99 2.95
N SER A 497 -19.50 14.85 2.58
CA SER A 497 -19.55 15.63 1.34
C SER A 497 -19.33 14.79 0.09
N SER A 498 -18.42 13.81 0.14
CA SER A 498 -18.04 12.98 -1.03
C SER A 498 -18.68 11.60 -1.05
N GLN A 499 -19.42 11.19 0.00
CA GLN A 499 -19.87 9.81 0.23
C GLN A 499 -18.72 8.80 0.20
N GLY A 500 -17.51 9.27 0.52
CA GLY A 500 -16.27 8.50 0.45
C GLY A 500 -15.74 8.26 -0.96
N VAL A 501 -16.32 8.90 -1.97
CA VAL A 501 -15.81 8.83 -3.35
C VAL A 501 -14.57 9.73 -3.47
N VAL A 502 -13.47 9.15 -3.93
CA VAL A 502 -12.22 9.86 -4.25
C VAL A 502 -12.01 9.93 -5.76
N GLY A 503 -11.04 10.72 -6.19
CA GLY A 503 -10.71 10.86 -7.60
C GLY A 503 -10.45 9.53 -8.30
N GLU A 504 -10.91 9.39 -9.52
CA GLU A 504 -10.71 8.21 -10.36
C GLU A 504 -9.79 8.53 -11.54
N PHE A 505 -9.07 7.53 -12.00
CA PHE A 505 -8.21 7.61 -13.18
C PHE A 505 -8.29 6.32 -14.01
N VAL A 506 -7.74 6.36 -15.23
CA VAL A 506 -7.56 5.20 -16.08
C VAL A 506 -6.07 4.96 -16.37
N ASN A 507 -5.67 3.69 -16.42
CA ASN A 507 -4.31 3.31 -16.78
C ASN A 507 -4.31 2.23 -17.89
N PRO A 508 -4.82 2.56 -19.09
CA PRO A 508 -4.88 1.63 -20.18
C PRO A 508 -3.48 1.32 -20.71
N LYS A 509 -3.25 0.05 -21.05
CA LYS A 509 -2.07 -0.36 -21.81
C LYS A 509 -2.48 -0.43 -23.26
N TYR A 510 -2.18 0.61 -24.02
CA TYR A 510 -2.55 0.68 -25.44
C TYR A 510 -1.79 -0.34 -26.29
N ALA A 511 -2.49 -0.94 -27.25
CA ALA A 511 -1.94 -1.87 -28.22
C ALA A 511 -1.49 -1.15 -29.50
N ASP A 512 -1.98 0.06 -29.72
CA ASP A 512 -1.76 0.90 -30.91
C ASP A 512 -1.28 2.31 -30.53
N ASP A 513 -0.59 2.97 -31.45
CA ASP A 513 -0.11 4.34 -31.26
C ASP A 513 -1.26 5.38 -31.29
N ALA A 514 -2.38 5.03 -31.93
CA ALA A 514 -3.60 5.87 -31.93
C ALA A 514 -4.35 5.84 -30.59
N ARG A 515 -3.92 5.01 -29.64
CA ARG A 515 -4.48 4.86 -28.29
C ARG A 515 -5.98 4.53 -28.31
N THR A 516 -6.41 3.66 -29.24
CA THR A 516 -7.81 3.25 -29.39
C THR A 516 -8.06 1.83 -28.91
N ALA A 517 -7.08 0.95 -29.02
CA ALA A 517 -7.17 -0.46 -28.63
C ALA A 517 -6.30 -0.74 -27.37
N PHE A 518 -6.80 -1.60 -26.51
CA PHE A 518 -6.07 -2.02 -25.29
C PHE A 518 -5.42 -3.39 -25.49
N LYS A 519 -4.22 -3.59 -24.89
CA LYS A 519 -3.58 -4.92 -24.81
C LYS A 519 -4.39 -5.88 -23.94
N ALA A 520 -5.12 -5.36 -22.97
CA ALA A 520 -6.02 -6.10 -22.09
C ALA A 520 -7.08 -5.12 -21.52
N PRO A 521 -8.29 -5.63 -21.18
CA PRO A 521 -9.33 -4.80 -20.59
C PRO A 521 -8.84 -4.02 -19.36
N THR A 522 -9.11 -2.72 -19.35
CA THR A 522 -8.78 -1.80 -18.25
C THR A 522 -10.02 -1.55 -17.37
N ARG A 523 -9.94 -0.63 -16.42
CA ARG A 523 -11.06 -0.17 -15.58
C ARG A 523 -10.78 1.23 -15.05
N LEU A 524 -11.76 1.86 -14.42
CA LEU A 524 -11.49 2.98 -13.53
C LEU A 524 -10.76 2.48 -12.29
N GLU A 525 -9.82 3.26 -11.81
CA GLU A 525 -9.04 3.01 -10.60
C GLU A 525 -9.13 4.22 -9.66
N CYS A 526 -9.16 3.96 -8.36
CA CYS A 526 -9.14 5.00 -7.33
C CYS A 526 -8.06 4.71 -6.28
N LEU A 527 -7.49 5.77 -5.72
CA LEU A 527 -6.38 5.69 -4.77
C LEU A 527 -6.78 6.33 -3.44
N MET A 528 -6.48 5.68 -2.30
CA MET A 528 -6.83 6.23 -0.99
C MET A 528 -6.06 7.53 -0.66
N GLN A 529 -4.90 7.75 -1.24
CA GLN A 529 -4.11 8.97 -1.05
C GLN A 529 -4.68 10.18 -1.80
N ASP A 530 -5.78 10.02 -2.57
CA ASP A 530 -6.49 11.12 -3.21
C ASP A 530 -7.56 11.76 -2.31
N LEU A 531 -7.67 11.28 -1.06
CA LEU A 531 -8.53 11.84 -0.02
C LEU A 531 -8.38 13.36 0.19
N PRO A 532 -7.20 13.99 0.04
CA PRO A 532 -7.07 15.44 0.19
C PRO A 532 -8.04 16.26 -0.66
N HIS A 533 -8.45 15.75 -1.83
CA HIS A 533 -9.43 16.42 -2.70
C HIS A 533 -10.84 16.52 -2.10
N ALA A 534 -11.16 15.66 -1.13
CA ALA A 534 -12.47 15.62 -0.47
C ALA A 534 -12.50 16.36 0.88
N LEU A 535 -11.34 16.76 1.38
CA LEU A 535 -11.26 17.46 2.67
C LEU A 535 -11.91 18.84 2.60
N PRO A 536 -12.45 19.33 3.72
CA PRO A 536 -13.01 20.69 3.80
C PRO A 536 -11.98 21.76 3.41
N ASP A 537 -12.46 22.86 2.85
CA ASP A 537 -11.63 24.03 2.56
C ASP A 537 -10.92 24.51 3.83
N GLY A 538 -9.64 24.82 3.70
CA GLY A 538 -8.82 25.27 4.84
C GLY A 538 -8.22 24.14 5.68
N SER A 539 -8.46 22.87 5.35
CA SER A 539 -7.80 21.73 6.01
C SER A 539 -6.28 21.82 5.85
N LEU A 540 -5.57 21.50 6.92
CA LEU A 540 -4.11 21.46 6.92
C LEU A 540 -3.63 20.10 6.47
N VAL A 541 -3.04 20.05 5.26
CA VAL A 541 -2.51 18.83 4.65
C VAL A 541 -1.00 18.92 4.54
N GLY A 542 -0.31 17.99 5.20
CA GLY A 542 1.14 17.93 5.22
C GLY A 542 1.71 16.54 4.96
N CYS A 543 3.02 16.42 5.15
CA CYS A 543 3.69 15.13 5.06
C CYS A 543 4.73 14.93 6.17
N THR A 544 5.03 13.66 6.47
CA THR A 544 6.16 13.27 7.32
C THR A 544 7.07 12.34 6.54
N THR A 545 8.31 12.79 6.34
CA THR A 545 9.32 12.02 5.63
C THR A 545 10.23 11.31 6.63
N ILE A 546 10.31 9.99 6.57
CA ILE A 546 11.19 9.19 7.43
C ILE A 546 12.46 8.82 6.67
N THR A 547 13.61 9.12 7.26
CA THR A 547 14.92 8.77 6.73
C THR A 547 15.70 7.90 7.73
N PRO A 548 16.51 6.95 7.26
CA PRO A 548 16.63 6.46 5.88
C PRO A 548 15.42 5.64 5.43
N VAL A 549 15.26 5.43 4.13
CA VAL A 549 14.10 4.73 3.52
C VAL A 549 13.80 3.39 4.20
N TRP A 550 14.83 2.57 4.41
CA TRP A 550 14.71 1.25 5.03
C TRP A 550 14.20 1.27 6.48
N ALA A 551 14.15 2.43 7.13
CA ALA A 551 13.64 2.53 8.50
C ALA A 551 12.10 2.52 8.58
N ALA A 552 11.41 2.90 7.51
CA ALA A 552 9.95 2.97 7.48
C ALA A 552 9.31 2.25 6.28
N TYR A 553 10.06 1.99 5.22
CA TYR A 553 9.50 1.47 3.98
C TYR A 553 10.36 0.39 3.34
N SER A 554 9.95 -0.86 3.48
CA SER A 554 10.54 -2.02 2.82
C SER A 554 9.43 -3.05 2.52
N PRO A 555 8.55 -2.74 1.55
CA PRO A 555 7.40 -3.58 1.25
C PRO A 555 7.78 -4.80 0.40
N VAL A 556 6.99 -5.88 0.49
CA VAL A 556 7.08 -7.01 -0.42
C VAL A 556 6.10 -6.81 -1.58
N LYS A 557 6.64 -6.37 -2.73
CA LYS A 557 5.88 -6.05 -3.95
C LYS A 557 6.39 -6.74 -5.21
N THR A 558 7.59 -7.34 -5.14
CA THR A 558 8.33 -7.82 -6.32
C THR A 558 8.67 -9.31 -6.14
N ALA A 559 8.43 -10.12 -7.17
CA ALA A 559 8.85 -11.51 -7.20
C ALA A 559 10.37 -11.64 -7.20
N ALA A 560 10.90 -12.79 -6.77
CA ALA A 560 12.34 -13.00 -6.60
C ALA A 560 13.15 -12.74 -7.88
N ALA A 561 12.68 -13.20 -9.05
CA ALA A 561 13.37 -12.99 -10.32
C ALA A 561 13.43 -11.51 -10.74
N ASP A 562 12.32 -10.78 -10.58
CA ASP A 562 12.26 -9.35 -10.89
C ASP A 562 13.08 -8.53 -9.90
N ALA A 563 13.15 -8.97 -8.64
CA ALA A 563 13.98 -8.34 -7.60
C ALA A 563 15.48 -8.44 -7.93
N ALA A 564 15.94 -9.58 -8.44
CA ALA A 564 17.31 -9.75 -8.91
C ALA A 564 17.65 -8.79 -10.07
N ALA A 565 16.72 -8.65 -11.04
CA ALA A 565 16.89 -7.72 -12.15
C ALA A 565 16.95 -6.25 -11.68
N LYS A 566 16.10 -5.86 -10.73
CA LYS A 566 16.12 -4.53 -10.11
C LYS A 566 17.42 -4.29 -9.34
N ALA A 567 17.89 -5.26 -8.55
CA ALA A 567 19.16 -5.17 -7.84
C ALA A 567 20.34 -4.94 -8.79
N ALA A 568 20.38 -5.68 -9.91
CA ALA A 568 21.39 -5.50 -10.94
C ALA A 568 21.33 -4.12 -11.62
N ALA A 569 20.14 -3.50 -11.66
CA ALA A 569 19.93 -2.15 -12.18
C ALA A 569 20.14 -1.05 -11.12
N GLY A 570 20.51 -1.40 -9.87
CA GLY A 570 20.66 -0.44 -8.77
C GLY A 570 19.34 0.17 -8.27
N ALA A 571 18.20 -0.46 -8.59
CA ALA A 571 16.87 0.00 -8.20
C ALA A 571 16.36 -0.71 -6.93
N PRO A 572 15.47 -0.08 -6.13
CA PRO A 572 14.86 -0.70 -4.96
C PRO A 572 14.16 -2.02 -5.30
N THR A 573 14.54 -3.08 -4.61
CA THR A 573 14.09 -4.44 -4.95
C THR A 573 12.66 -4.72 -4.48
N HIS A 574 12.26 -4.17 -3.33
CA HIS A 574 10.97 -4.43 -2.68
C HIS A 574 10.62 -5.93 -2.63
N SER A 575 11.59 -6.75 -2.30
CA SER A 575 11.49 -8.22 -2.23
C SER A 575 11.34 -8.72 -0.81
N ALA A 576 10.92 -9.97 -0.64
CA ALA A 576 10.87 -10.61 0.67
C ALA A 576 12.27 -10.74 1.31
N THR A 577 13.33 -10.89 0.50
CA THR A 577 14.73 -10.90 0.94
C THR A 577 15.12 -9.57 1.56
N ALA A 578 14.91 -8.45 0.86
CA ALA A 578 15.26 -7.11 1.34
C ALA A 578 14.39 -6.71 2.54
N ALA A 579 13.09 -7.00 2.50
CA ALA A 579 12.17 -6.63 3.58
C ALA A 579 12.54 -7.30 4.92
N GLU A 580 12.96 -8.56 4.90
CA GLU A 580 13.42 -9.24 6.12
C GLU A 580 14.76 -8.69 6.62
N ALA A 581 15.72 -8.41 5.73
CA ALA A 581 16.98 -7.80 6.11
C ALA A 581 16.78 -6.42 6.73
N ASP A 582 15.89 -5.60 6.15
CA ASP A 582 15.57 -4.27 6.66
C ASP A 582 14.82 -4.33 8.01
N ALA A 583 13.98 -5.35 8.24
CA ALA A 583 13.35 -5.56 9.55
C ALA A 583 14.43 -5.78 10.65
N TYR A 584 15.44 -6.59 10.38
CA TYR A 584 16.55 -6.77 11.32
C TYR A 584 17.45 -5.54 11.42
N ARG A 585 17.64 -4.81 10.31
CA ARG A 585 18.43 -3.57 10.30
C ARG A 585 17.78 -2.49 11.18
N VAL A 586 16.47 -2.32 11.11
CA VAL A 586 15.73 -1.39 11.98
C VAL A 586 15.84 -1.82 13.44
N ALA A 587 15.72 -3.12 13.71
CA ALA A 587 15.88 -3.64 15.07
C ALA A 587 17.30 -3.40 15.63
N ALA A 588 18.34 -3.64 14.83
CA ALA A 588 19.73 -3.35 15.19
C ALA A 588 19.96 -1.85 15.41
N ALA A 589 19.45 -1.01 14.52
CA ALA A 589 19.54 0.44 14.64
C ALA A 589 18.80 0.97 15.90
N ALA A 590 17.64 0.40 16.23
CA ALA A 590 16.92 0.74 17.45
C ALA A 590 17.71 0.41 18.71
N LEU A 591 18.35 -0.77 18.75
CA LEU A 591 19.22 -1.17 19.87
C LEU A 591 20.45 -0.27 19.97
N ARG A 592 21.11 0.03 18.85
CA ARG A 592 22.26 0.97 18.80
C ARG A 592 21.85 2.38 19.27
N ALA A 593 20.67 2.85 18.89
CA ALA A 593 20.16 4.18 19.25
C ALA A 593 19.92 4.35 20.77
N ILE A 594 19.69 3.25 21.49
CA ILE A 594 19.59 3.28 22.97
C ILE A 594 20.92 2.96 23.67
N GLY A 595 22.02 2.67 22.94
CA GLY A 595 23.36 2.44 23.48
C GLY A 595 23.77 0.96 23.63
N VAL A 596 23.07 0.00 23.04
CA VAL A 596 23.46 -1.42 22.99
C VAL A 596 24.56 -1.63 21.95
N THR A 597 25.55 -2.43 22.28
CA THR A 597 26.56 -2.87 21.32
C THR A 597 26.00 -3.98 20.44
N VAL A 598 25.83 -3.71 19.15
CA VAL A 598 25.38 -4.69 18.14
C VAL A 598 26.47 -4.85 17.09
N GLY A 599 26.87 -6.09 16.85
CA GLY A 599 27.89 -6.46 15.88
C GLY A 599 27.58 -5.96 14.47
N GLU A 600 28.61 -5.94 13.64
CA GLU A 600 28.53 -5.44 12.28
C GLU A 600 27.66 -6.32 11.39
N ASP A 601 27.04 -5.67 10.40
CA ASP A 601 26.24 -6.33 9.39
C ASP A 601 27.15 -7.17 8.47
N GLN A 602 26.69 -8.34 8.04
CA GLN A 602 27.45 -9.26 7.21
C GLN A 602 26.88 -9.29 5.78
N PRO A 603 27.68 -8.99 4.74
CA PRO A 603 27.18 -9.02 3.38
C PRO A 603 26.85 -10.46 2.93
N ALA A 604 25.69 -10.65 2.34
CA ALA A 604 25.29 -11.89 1.69
C ALA A 604 24.29 -11.63 0.55
N THR A 605 24.26 -12.55 -0.41
CA THR A 605 23.35 -12.46 -1.57
C THR A 605 22.40 -13.66 -1.57
N PHE A 606 21.09 -13.39 -1.57
CA PHE A 606 20.07 -14.42 -1.71
C PHE A 606 19.10 -14.01 -2.84
N ASN A 607 18.67 -14.96 -3.66
CA ASN A 607 17.86 -14.69 -4.86
C ASN A 607 18.43 -13.58 -5.77
N GLY A 608 19.75 -13.45 -5.84
CA GLY A 608 20.39 -12.38 -6.62
C GLY A 608 20.24 -10.97 -6.03
N VAL A 609 19.76 -10.85 -4.80
CA VAL A 609 19.65 -9.58 -4.07
C VAL A 609 20.80 -9.47 -3.07
N PRO A 610 21.81 -8.64 -3.33
CA PRO A 610 22.88 -8.36 -2.36
C PRO A 610 22.36 -7.51 -1.22
N THR A 611 22.67 -7.87 0.01
CA THR A 611 22.16 -7.18 1.20
C THR A 611 23.13 -7.37 2.35
N ASP A 612 23.31 -6.31 3.16
CA ASP A 612 24.03 -6.38 4.43
C ASP A 612 23.07 -6.89 5.50
N TRP A 613 23.43 -8.00 6.13
CA TRP A 613 22.59 -8.70 7.09
C TRP A 613 23.08 -8.44 8.52
N PRO A 614 22.30 -7.72 9.33
CA PRO A 614 22.56 -7.63 10.76
C PRO A 614 22.28 -8.98 11.47
N PRO A 615 22.59 -9.09 12.78
CA PRO A 615 22.09 -10.20 13.60
C PRO A 615 20.59 -10.40 13.42
N ALA A 616 20.09 -11.62 13.58
CA ALA A 616 18.66 -11.91 13.45
C ALA A 616 17.90 -11.41 14.70
N LEU A 617 17.46 -10.17 14.66
CA LEU A 617 16.82 -9.46 15.75
C LEU A 617 15.33 -9.32 15.48
N ALA A 618 14.51 -10.09 16.18
CA ALA A 618 13.07 -10.06 16.00
C ALA A 618 12.33 -10.17 17.33
N TRP A 619 11.37 -9.32 17.57
CA TRP A 619 10.55 -9.37 18.78
C TRP A 619 9.11 -8.96 18.56
N SER A 620 8.23 -9.49 19.41
CA SER A 620 6.82 -9.06 19.43
C SER A 620 6.73 -7.58 19.75
N PRO A 621 5.96 -6.79 18.98
CA PRO A 621 5.65 -5.39 19.32
C PRO A 621 5.14 -5.18 20.75
N ARG A 622 4.49 -6.19 21.35
CA ARG A 622 4.03 -6.13 22.73
C ARG A 622 5.15 -6.15 23.78
N TRP A 623 6.37 -6.54 23.38
CA TRP A 623 7.55 -6.37 24.24
C TRP A 623 8.08 -4.95 24.17
N ALA A 624 8.33 -4.46 22.98
CA ALA A 624 8.80 -3.09 22.74
C ALA A 624 8.39 -2.65 21.33
N LEU A 625 7.58 -1.59 21.23
CA LEU A 625 7.12 -1.03 19.96
C LEU A 625 7.88 0.26 19.63
N THR A 626 8.08 1.15 20.60
CA THR A 626 8.78 2.44 20.45
C THR A 626 10.23 2.34 20.92
N LEU A 627 11.04 3.35 20.60
CA LEU A 627 12.40 3.47 21.14
C LEU A 627 12.36 3.69 22.67
N SER A 628 11.36 4.41 23.16
CA SER A 628 11.16 4.62 24.60
C SER A 628 10.75 3.33 25.32
N ASP A 629 9.90 2.48 24.70
CA ASP A 629 9.64 1.14 25.21
C ASP A 629 10.95 0.31 25.28
N LEU A 630 11.71 0.29 24.18
CA LEU A 630 12.94 -0.49 24.12
C LEU A 630 13.95 -0.04 25.19
N ALA A 631 14.12 1.26 25.39
CA ALA A 631 14.96 1.81 26.46
C ALA A 631 14.48 1.37 27.85
N ALA A 632 13.18 1.31 28.07
CA ALA A 632 12.61 0.82 29.34
C ALA A 632 12.79 -0.69 29.55
N ARG A 633 12.91 -1.48 28.44
CA ARG A 633 13.19 -2.93 28.51
C ARG A 633 14.66 -3.24 28.63
N VAL A 634 15.56 -2.30 28.29
CA VAL A 634 17.02 -2.45 28.35
C VAL A 634 17.60 -1.29 29.18
N PRO A 635 17.38 -1.28 30.51
CA PRO A 635 17.71 -0.13 31.36
C PRO A 635 19.23 0.12 31.51
N ALA A 636 20.06 -0.87 31.20
CA ALA A 636 21.52 -0.77 31.25
C ALA A 636 22.12 -1.17 29.89
N PRO A 637 21.90 -0.39 28.83
CA PRO A 637 22.25 -0.80 27.46
C PRO A 637 23.75 -1.03 27.25
N ALA A 638 24.63 -0.34 27.98
CA ALA A 638 26.07 -0.55 27.92
C ALA A 638 26.51 -1.94 28.43
N SER A 639 25.67 -2.65 29.20
CA SER A 639 25.90 -4.02 29.64
C SER A 639 25.31 -5.09 28.72
N VAL A 640 24.85 -4.67 27.53
CA VAL A 640 24.26 -5.56 26.54
C VAL A 640 25.11 -5.54 25.27
N SER A 641 25.59 -6.73 24.87
CA SER A 641 26.32 -6.91 23.61
C SER A 641 25.75 -8.10 22.84
N ILE A 642 25.58 -7.92 21.54
CA ILE A 642 25.07 -8.93 20.60
C ILE A 642 26.08 -9.06 19.46
N ALA A 643 26.75 -10.22 19.35
CA ALA A 643 27.76 -10.45 18.34
C ALA A 643 27.16 -10.54 16.92
N ALA A 644 27.99 -10.27 15.91
CA ALA A 644 27.61 -10.45 14.50
C ALA A 644 27.18 -11.91 14.25
N GLY A 645 26.11 -12.10 13.46
CA GLY A 645 25.57 -13.43 13.15
C GLY A 645 24.71 -14.06 14.25
N SER A 646 24.59 -13.44 15.43
CA SER A 646 23.72 -13.92 16.51
C SER A 646 22.23 -13.80 16.16
N ALA A 647 21.39 -14.51 16.91
CA ALA A 647 19.96 -14.43 16.86
C ALA A 647 19.38 -14.11 18.24
N PHE A 648 18.65 -13.00 18.35
CA PHE A 648 17.85 -12.64 19.53
C PHE A 648 16.39 -12.51 19.15
N VAL A 649 15.57 -13.45 19.67
CA VAL A 649 14.16 -13.53 19.29
C VAL A 649 13.28 -13.53 20.54
N VAL A 650 12.32 -12.57 20.60
CA VAL A 650 11.26 -12.57 21.60
C VAL A 650 9.96 -12.97 20.92
N GLN A 651 9.52 -14.23 21.11
CA GLN A 651 8.37 -14.82 20.44
C GLN A 651 7.07 -14.18 20.90
N ARG A 652 6.73 -14.38 22.18
CA ARG A 652 5.61 -13.72 22.84
C ARG A 652 6.19 -12.74 23.83
N GLY A 653 5.97 -11.45 23.59
CA GLY A 653 6.55 -10.40 24.38
C GLY A 653 5.56 -9.83 25.40
N HIS A 654 6.08 -9.47 26.57
CA HIS A 654 5.35 -8.76 27.63
C HIS A 654 6.21 -7.65 28.21
N PRO A 655 5.64 -6.50 28.62
CA PRO A 655 6.37 -5.41 29.27
C PRO A 655 7.17 -5.82 30.52
N GLY A 656 6.87 -6.94 31.14
CA GLY A 656 7.60 -7.49 32.26
C GLY A 656 8.93 -8.17 31.93
N LEU A 657 9.26 -8.41 30.64
CA LEU A 657 10.58 -8.89 30.23
C LEU A 657 11.56 -7.72 30.18
N VAL A 658 12.64 -7.82 30.96
CA VAL A 658 13.71 -6.82 31.07
C VAL A 658 15.05 -7.47 30.78
N ILE A 659 15.86 -6.85 29.96
CA ILE A 659 17.25 -7.24 29.71
C ILE A 659 18.14 -6.34 30.56
N GLY A 660 18.53 -6.83 31.74
CA GLY A 660 19.38 -6.11 32.68
C GLY A 660 20.85 -6.11 32.28
N GLY A 661 21.32 -7.17 31.57
CA GLY A 661 22.64 -7.30 31.00
C GLY A 661 22.75 -8.62 30.24
N LEU A 662 23.37 -8.60 29.06
CA LEU A 662 23.43 -9.77 28.17
C LEU A 662 24.67 -9.72 27.26
N ASN A 663 25.47 -10.78 27.25
CA ASN A 663 26.50 -11.04 26.26
C ASN A 663 26.05 -12.22 25.38
N LEU A 664 25.61 -11.92 24.16
CA LEU A 664 25.09 -12.92 23.24
C LEU A 664 26.04 -13.15 22.05
N ASP A 665 26.54 -14.39 21.98
CA ASP A 665 27.26 -14.92 20.82
C ASP A 665 26.66 -16.29 20.47
N GLY A 666 25.65 -16.27 19.57
CA GLY A 666 24.86 -17.44 19.22
C GLY A 666 23.37 -17.14 19.14
N ALA A 667 22.51 -18.04 19.63
CA ALA A 667 21.04 -17.85 19.54
C ALA A 667 20.38 -17.92 20.92
N LEU A 668 19.57 -16.88 21.20
CA LEU A 668 18.68 -16.80 22.35
C LEU A 668 17.24 -16.54 21.88
N VAL A 669 16.34 -17.45 22.23
CA VAL A 669 14.90 -17.32 22.02
C VAL A 669 14.20 -17.18 23.37
N VAL A 670 13.44 -16.12 23.55
CA VAL A 670 12.67 -15.85 24.76
C VAL A 670 11.18 -15.93 24.43
N ASP A 671 10.48 -16.79 25.14
CA ASP A 671 9.05 -16.98 24.98
C ASP A 671 8.34 -16.76 26.33
N VAL A 672 7.75 -15.58 26.50
CA VAL A 672 7.24 -15.11 27.79
C VAL A 672 5.77 -14.70 27.67
N PRO A 673 4.83 -15.65 27.75
CA PRO A 673 3.41 -15.36 27.79
C PRO A 673 2.95 -14.88 29.19
N CYS A 674 3.66 -13.92 29.76
CA CYS A 674 3.46 -13.52 31.15
C CYS A 674 2.04 -13.10 31.50
N PRO A 675 1.44 -13.64 32.57
CA PRO A 675 0.27 -13.05 33.18
C PRO A 675 0.54 -11.64 33.70
N PRO A 676 -0.49 -10.80 33.87
CA PRO A 676 -0.31 -9.45 34.42
C PRO A 676 0.44 -9.47 35.76
N GLY A 677 1.50 -8.63 35.85
CA GLY A 677 2.34 -8.53 37.06
C GLY A 677 3.57 -9.47 37.12
N ALA A 678 3.71 -10.41 36.17
CA ALA A 678 4.92 -11.21 36.06
C ALA A 678 6.12 -10.38 35.56
N ARG A 679 7.31 -10.69 36.02
CA ARG A 679 8.57 -10.03 35.61
C ARG A 679 9.68 -11.06 35.42
N LEU A 680 10.26 -11.09 34.21
CA LEU A 680 11.48 -11.82 33.91
C LEU A 680 12.60 -10.84 33.67
N THR A 681 13.70 -10.95 34.41
CA THR A 681 14.91 -10.16 34.16
C THR A 681 16.02 -11.07 33.68
N ILE A 682 16.67 -10.72 32.55
CA ILE A 682 17.83 -11.43 32.00
C ILE A 682 19.08 -10.67 32.38
N GLY A 683 19.92 -11.27 33.23
CA GLY A 683 21.15 -10.69 33.75
C GLY A 683 20.96 -9.38 34.52
N SER A 684 22.07 -8.76 34.86
CA SER A 684 22.13 -7.44 35.47
C SER A 684 23.30 -6.63 34.89
N ALA A 685 23.35 -5.34 35.17
CA ALA A 685 24.46 -4.49 34.77
C ALA A 685 25.81 -4.96 35.37
N ALA A 686 25.79 -5.50 36.60
CA ALA A 686 26.99 -5.99 37.27
C ALA A 686 27.36 -7.41 36.84
N THR A 687 26.36 -8.24 36.51
CA THR A 687 26.53 -9.65 36.12
C THR A 687 25.68 -9.91 34.88
N PRO A 688 26.17 -9.53 33.66
CA PRO A 688 25.45 -9.81 32.43
C PRO A 688 25.31 -11.34 32.22
N ALA A 689 24.11 -11.76 31.81
CA ALA A 689 23.93 -13.14 31.37
C ALA A 689 24.76 -13.41 30.13
N THR A 690 25.45 -14.55 30.09
CA THR A 690 26.28 -14.91 28.93
C THR A 690 25.67 -16.11 28.20
N VAL A 691 25.43 -15.94 26.91
CA VAL A 691 24.95 -16.98 26.00
C VAL A 691 25.99 -17.16 24.91
N HIS A 692 26.63 -18.30 24.90
CA HIS A 692 27.56 -18.72 23.85
C HIS A 692 27.15 -20.10 23.33
N ASN A 693 26.75 -20.19 22.07
CA ASN A 693 26.31 -21.43 21.43
C ASN A 693 26.52 -21.37 19.92
N LYS A 694 26.24 -22.47 19.20
CA LYS A 694 26.43 -22.54 17.74
C LYS A 694 25.52 -21.65 16.93
N GLY A 695 24.47 -21.10 17.55
CA GLY A 695 23.56 -20.13 16.93
C GLY A 695 22.88 -20.61 15.66
N TRP A 696 22.46 -19.64 14.84
CA TRP A 696 21.76 -19.87 13.59
C TRP A 696 22.60 -19.40 12.41
N VAL A 697 22.56 -20.17 11.32
CA VAL A 697 23.27 -19.81 10.08
C VAL A 697 22.27 -19.67 8.96
N ARG A 698 22.31 -18.53 8.26
CA ARG A 698 21.54 -18.33 7.01
C ARG A 698 22.22 -19.12 5.89
N ARG A 699 21.47 -19.96 5.20
CA ARG A 699 21.98 -20.73 4.06
C ARG A 699 21.06 -20.53 2.86
N ALA A 700 21.65 -20.29 1.69
CA ALA A 700 20.93 -20.26 0.44
C ALA A 700 20.14 -21.57 0.23
N LEU A 701 19.00 -21.48 -0.41
CA LEU A 701 18.22 -22.66 -0.78
C LEU A 701 18.96 -23.47 -1.82
N SER A 702 18.93 -24.80 -1.68
CA SER A 702 19.43 -25.72 -2.68
C SER A 702 18.32 -26.01 -3.69
N ALA A 703 18.64 -25.98 -4.97
CA ALA A 703 17.70 -26.32 -6.05
C ALA A 703 17.17 -27.76 -5.94
N ASP A 704 17.91 -28.65 -5.28
CA ASP A 704 17.59 -30.08 -5.18
C ASP A 704 16.67 -30.40 -3.97
N LYS A 705 16.28 -29.40 -3.15
CA LYS A 705 15.46 -29.62 -1.97
C LYS A 705 14.18 -28.84 -2.06
N PRO A 706 13.02 -29.49 -1.82
CA PRO A 706 11.75 -28.78 -1.77
C PRO A 706 11.79 -27.70 -0.68
N ALA A 707 11.29 -26.51 -1.02
CA ALA A 707 11.16 -25.38 -0.10
C ALA A 707 9.72 -24.88 -0.17
N THR A 708 9.24 -24.28 0.92
CA THR A 708 7.96 -23.59 0.89
C THR A 708 8.04 -22.34 0.04
N GLU A 709 6.89 -21.83 -0.44
CA GLU A 709 6.83 -20.60 -1.24
C GLU A 709 7.49 -19.42 -0.50
N GLU A 710 7.26 -19.32 0.82
CA GLU A 710 7.81 -18.25 1.67
C GLU A 710 9.33 -18.28 1.72
N LEU A 711 9.92 -19.46 1.82
CA LEU A 711 11.38 -19.63 1.78
C LEU A 711 11.92 -19.34 0.39
N PHE A 712 11.22 -19.82 -0.66
CA PHE A 712 11.60 -19.56 -2.04
C PHE A 712 11.61 -18.05 -2.36
N MET A 713 10.63 -17.30 -1.90
CA MET A 713 10.58 -15.83 -2.07
C MET A 713 11.77 -15.13 -1.42
N ARG A 714 12.33 -15.68 -0.34
CA ARG A 714 13.49 -15.13 0.39
C ARG A 714 14.84 -15.61 -0.14
N GLY A 715 14.88 -16.80 -0.73
CA GLY A 715 16.10 -17.42 -1.26
C GLY A 715 17.02 -18.04 -0.21
N PHE A 716 16.64 -18.04 1.06
CA PHE A 716 17.42 -18.62 2.16
C PHE A 716 16.55 -19.27 3.23
N LYS A 717 17.18 -20.04 4.08
CA LYS A 717 16.60 -20.55 5.33
C LYS A 717 17.62 -20.44 6.46
N TYR A 718 17.11 -20.37 7.69
CA TYR A 718 17.96 -20.58 8.87
C TYR A 718 18.21 -22.06 9.09
N CYS A 719 19.47 -22.44 9.15
CA CYS A 719 19.90 -23.68 9.78
C CYS A 719 20.09 -23.37 11.27
N LYS A 720 19.09 -23.72 12.07
CA LYS A 720 19.09 -23.51 13.51
C LYS A 720 19.99 -24.58 14.12
N GLY A 721 21.14 -24.14 14.66
CA GLY A 721 22.04 -24.95 15.49
C GLY A 721 21.59 -24.94 16.95
N GLU A 722 22.55 -24.95 17.88
CA GLU A 722 22.23 -24.80 19.28
C GLU A 722 21.50 -23.48 19.55
N THR A 723 20.41 -23.55 20.28
CA THR A 723 19.57 -22.40 20.64
C THR A 723 19.24 -22.48 22.12
N LEU A 724 19.57 -21.43 22.87
CA LEU A 724 19.06 -21.32 24.24
C LEU A 724 17.61 -20.80 24.17
N LYS A 725 16.64 -21.54 24.72
CA LYS A 725 15.26 -21.16 24.83
C LYS A 725 14.89 -20.93 26.28
N LEU A 726 14.40 -19.72 26.57
CA LEU A 726 13.85 -19.35 27.87
C LEU A 726 12.33 -19.29 27.76
N GLU A 727 11.66 -20.13 28.53
CA GLU A 727 10.19 -20.12 28.65
C GLU A 727 9.82 -19.75 30.07
N TYR A 728 8.91 -18.79 30.23
CA TYR A 728 8.42 -18.31 31.52
C TYR A 728 6.91 -18.13 31.48
N GLU A 729 6.18 -19.00 32.18
CA GLU A 729 4.71 -19.06 32.13
C GLU A 729 4.03 -18.72 33.44
N VAL A 730 4.78 -18.54 34.52
CA VAL A 730 4.25 -18.40 35.88
C VAL A 730 4.33 -16.96 36.39
N GLY A 731 3.40 -16.55 37.25
CA GLY A 731 3.40 -15.23 37.88
C GLY A 731 4.54 -15.06 38.89
N GLY A 732 4.96 -13.81 39.14
CA GLY A 732 6.01 -13.45 40.07
C GLY A 732 7.22 -12.82 39.38
N ALA A 733 8.28 -12.56 40.13
CA ALA A 733 9.55 -12.01 39.63
C ALA A 733 10.59 -13.13 39.56
N PHE A 734 11.30 -13.20 38.46
CA PHE A 734 12.38 -14.16 38.23
C PHE A 734 13.57 -13.46 37.55
N VAL A 735 14.80 -13.80 37.99
CA VAL A 735 16.05 -13.32 37.39
C VAL A 735 16.82 -14.53 36.83
N TRP A 736 17.23 -14.45 35.56
CA TRP A 736 18.02 -15.50 34.93
C TRP A 736 19.37 -14.93 34.47
N PRO A 737 20.50 -15.64 34.69
CA PRO A 737 20.62 -16.84 35.49
C PRO A 737 20.38 -16.54 37.00
N GLU A 738 19.88 -17.53 37.73
CA GLU A 738 19.79 -17.43 39.19
C GLU A 738 21.20 -17.19 39.76
N ALA A 739 21.36 -16.32 40.75
CA ALA A 739 22.58 -16.19 41.50
C ALA A 739 22.88 -17.55 42.18
N GLU A 740 24.07 -18.06 42.03
CA GLU A 740 24.51 -19.23 42.80
C GLU A 740 24.45 -18.82 44.27
N GLU A 741 23.44 -19.24 45.01
CA GLU A 741 23.42 -19.19 46.46
C GLU A 741 24.39 -20.32 46.95
N GLU A 742 25.57 -19.94 47.42
CA GLU A 742 26.37 -20.80 48.26
C GLU A 742 25.61 -21.03 49.58
N GLY A 743 24.79 -22.06 49.64
CA GLY A 743 24.05 -22.44 50.82
C GLY A 743 22.94 -23.43 50.54
N GLU A 744 23.09 -24.65 51.09
CA GLU A 744 22.08 -25.69 51.13
C GLU A 744 20.78 -25.12 51.75
N LEU A 745 19.71 -24.99 50.96
CA LEU A 745 18.37 -24.79 51.46
C LEU A 745 17.54 -26.03 51.19
N GLU A 746 17.41 -26.88 52.21
CA GLU A 746 16.36 -27.89 52.29
C GLU A 746 15.00 -27.18 52.35
N GLY A 747 14.12 -27.59 51.43
CA GLY A 747 12.67 -27.32 51.50
C GLY A 747 12.12 -26.21 50.65
N ALA A 748 11.90 -26.50 49.34
CA ALA A 748 10.95 -25.72 48.56
C ALA A 748 10.29 -26.59 47.51
N ALA A 749 9.07 -27.00 47.83
CA ALA A 749 8.08 -27.48 46.88
C ALA A 749 7.52 -26.28 46.12
N ASP A 750 8.24 -25.69 45.15
CA ASP A 750 7.70 -24.79 44.13
C ASP A 750 8.71 -24.39 43.04
N LYS A 751 9.57 -25.35 42.60
CA LYS A 751 10.58 -25.11 41.57
C LYS A 751 10.09 -25.35 40.14
N LYS A 752 9.00 -24.70 39.71
CA LYS A 752 8.54 -24.73 38.30
C LYS A 752 8.29 -23.30 37.75
N LYS A 753 9.27 -22.39 37.88
CA LYS A 753 9.02 -20.99 37.48
C LYS A 753 9.61 -20.59 36.13
N ALA A 754 10.67 -21.25 35.69
CA ALA A 754 11.22 -21.02 34.35
C ALA A 754 11.77 -22.33 33.78
N ARG A 755 11.61 -22.55 32.50
CA ARG A 755 12.28 -23.62 31.77
C ARG A 755 13.41 -23.05 30.94
N VAL A 756 14.60 -23.56 31.16
CA VAL A 756 15.74 -23.31 30.29
C VAL A 756 16.00 -24.59 29.50
N ALA A 757 15.87 -24.51 28.20
CA ALA A 757 16.13 -25.66 27.32
C ALA A 757 17.16 -25.27 26.26
N THR A 758 18.19 -26.08 26.13
CA THR A 758 19.07 -26.04 24.96
C THR A 758 18.44 -26.94 23.89
N VAL A 759 18.01 -26.33 22.78
CA VAL A 759 17.47 -27.06 21.64
C VAL A 759 18.59 -27.21 20.61
N LEU A 760 18.87 -28.46 20.22
CA LEU A 760 19.89 -28.84 19.22
C LEU A 760 19.31 -28.75 17.79
#